data_124fc01ff163bd954a19aa8cb75b5eed
#
_entry.id   124fc01ff163bd954a19aa8cb75b5eed
#
_cell.length_a   1.000
_cell.length_b   1.000
_cell.length_c   1.000
_cell.angle_alpha   90.00
_cell.angle_beta   90.00
_cell.angle_gamma   90.00
#
_symmetry.space_group_name_H-M   'P 1'
#
loop_
_entity.id
_entity.type
_entity.pdbx_description
1 polymer ?
#
loop_
_entity_poly.entity_id
_entity_poly.type
_entity_poly.pdbx_seq_one_letter_code
_entity_poly.pdbx_strand_id
1 'polypeptide(L)'
;MLDYQKFIQDSSCFRGVDFWMLNDRLEDEQIRFELKEMHDKGVSAFIARTYTGLKSDYPGPGFKQKMHTVVECARELGMKLFLQAGFMPEAVFGLPEKFTACCVKENEKGEYEFSRTEYYVDMFDPEAVKFYLQKSYEDMWSEFAPEFGKTILSVWVDEPSYSGAGLPWSDTLAARYKERWQEEIHIPSLFHDLPGSSEKRYRYWNTVVRTLEESYFKQVQRWCHDHDLLFSGHLMGEATFHSNFYRGGAMMPFYRYLDIPGIDCLMADMCFNDSPLPRLNENQTVSPDLYTTPLQCVSAAAQAGKELVLCEMYGVSSENLALRDQLYLFDRFASFGINCRSVHGYFYSLRGRGKRAYPPHINYYQPYWEQYGHLTRECALNAWFVSQGERQNSILLLLPWNTAASLYARGEMTDGAVPALAALESAFLDLERLLSGNGIGFDLGDEFIMEDEGSVSDGSLVIGKCAYKTVVLPRGTVKLADSTVKLLKAFQKAGGRVLSLGDTPLTEADVCLSEAALLRELAKETPSLLESDDLSALQILHRKGEKELLFVFNTDCRKEHRITLKKSASLFESDGSLSQAGTHFTVPAGGALRLVFQERICPPAPCRQTVSRPLPFDWQIKRNSPNALVLEFARFKRESDPCFSAQDYPVLAVHEMLTDEKYTGLVTLRFEVTCAENVSNCALALEDPEVFTVTCNGEKLTSCASGFFCAKEFETLPLPPLKKGINVLELARHFEPLEKPVKGVTELFQHLKGVELEVPFLIGDFALESLREPTRCQGVVRLNREFTLVPEKEKAQEELTAAGYPFFAGSLTLSQTFEWDTENTDHVSLRFEHLNTAALEVRLNGHVEGTVYMPPYRCALRHLKKGKNTLEVTLFSSLRNLLGPSHRPGGEYGRCFGGYGKPNKNWIGAVDETGRMYPDWQEHRTSDTTAWCESFMQVPFGFSGVILEQDKEE
;
A
#
# COMPACT_ATOMS: atom_id res chain seq x y z
N MET A 1 -17.67 -22.52 19.74
CA MET A 1 -17.89 -21.06 19.52
C MET A 1 -16.60 -20.49 19.01
N LEU A 2 -16.64 -19.65 17.95
CA LEU A 2 -15.48 -18.81 17.65
C LEU A 2 -15.13 -18.11 18.96
N ASP A 3 -13.93 -18.33 19.45
CA ASP A 3 -13.55 -17.85 20.76
C ASP A 3 -12.96 -16.43 20.63
N TYR A 4 -13.83 -15.43 20.73
CA TYR A 4 -13.40 -14.03 20.67
C TYR A 4 -12.44 -13.66 21.81
N GLN A 5 -12.51 -14.37 22.95
CA GLN A 5 -11.54 -14.19 24.01
C GLN A 5 -10.16 -14.68 23.60
N LYS A 6 -10.10 -15.74 22.79
CA LYS A 6 -8.85 -16.19 22.18
C LYS A 6 -8.30 -15.15 21.20
N PHE A 7 -9.17 -14.51 20.39
CA PHE A 7 -8.75 -13.40 19.55
C PHE A 7 -8.12 -12.26 20.37
N ILE A 8 -8.77 -11.84 21.46
CA ILE A 8 -8.23 -10.77 22.32
C ILE A 8 -6.87 -11.16 22.91
N GLN A 9 -6.68 -12.43 23.29
CA GLN A 9 -5.45 -12.93 23.89
C GLN A 9 -4.32 -13.16 22.88
N ASP A 10 -4.65 -13.72 21.71
CA ASP A 10 -3.69 -14.23 20.72
C ASP A 10 -3.65 -13.42 19.42
N SER A 11 -4.25 -12.22 19.37
CA SER A 11 -4.41 -11.47 18.13
C SER A 11 -3.12 -10.78 17.64
N SER A 12 -2.02 -10.86 18.38
CA SER A 12 -0.79 -10.15 18.04
C SER A 12 -0.24 -10.53 16.65
N CYS A 13 -0.27 -11.80 16.27
CA CYS A 13 0.19 -12.24 14.95
C CYS A 13 -0.68 -11.77 13.77
N PHE A 14 -1.94 -11.38 14.04
CA PHE A 14 -2.86 -10.87 13.02
C PHE A 14 -2.90 -9.34 12.91
N ARG A 15 -2.13 -8.63 13.75
CA ARG A 15 -2.06 -7.16 13.71
C ARG A 15 -1.11 -6.60 12.66
N GLY A 16 -0.43 -7.48 11.93
CA GLY A 16 0.46 -7.11 10.83
C GLY A 16 1.93 -7.01 11.23
N VAL A 17 2.75 -6.74 10.19
CA VAL A 17 4.19 -6.49 10.29
C VAL A 17 4.48 -5.25 9.47
N ASP A 18 4.57 -4.10 10.11
CA ASP A 18 4.52 -2.82 9.43
C ASP A 18 5.93 -2.22 9.23
N PHE A 19 6.15 -1.53 8.12
CA PHE A 19 7.42 -0.84 7.88
C PHE A 19 7.56 0.40 8.75
N TRP A 20 8.66 0.47 9.48
CA TRP A 20 9.13 1.66 10.19
C TRP A 20 10.40 2.18 9.51
N MET A 21 10.24 3.24 8.72
CA MET A 21 11.26 3.82 7.86
C MET A 21 12.17 4.75 8.65
N LEU A 22 13.41 4.33 8.92
CA LEU A 22 14.41 5.09 9.66
C LEU A 22 15.12 6.08 8.73
N ASN A 23 14.63 7.30 8.65
CA ASN A 23 15.00 8.28 7.62
C ASN A 23 15.50 9.64 8.14
N ASP A 24 16.02 9.71 9.36
CA ASP A 24 16.66 10.92 9.93
C ASP A 24 17.72 10.51 10.97
N ARG A 25 18.17 11.47 11.78
CA ARG A 25 18.97 11.22 12.98
C ARG A 25 18.14 10.50 14.02
N LEU A 26 18.59 9.34 14.43
CA LEU A 26 17.90 8.52 15.42
C LEU A 26 18.22 9.04 16.84
N GLU A 27 17.16 9.39 17.58
CA GLU A 27 17.22 9.84 18.96
C GLU A 27 16.46 8.86 19.86
N ASP A 28 17.04 8.50 21.01
CA ASP A 28 16.48 7.45 21.88
C ASP A 28 15.06 7.80 22.38
N GLU A 29 14.84 9.07 22.73
CA GLU A 29 13.52 9.54 23.18
C GLU A 29 12.47 9.42 22.06
N GLN A 30 12.83 9.78 20.84
CA GLN A 30 11.93 9.69 19.69
C GLN A 30 11.65 8.23 19.30
N ILE A 31 12.66 7.36 19.34
CA ILE A 31 12.50 5.91 19.13
C ILE A 31 11.46 5.37 20.11
N ARG A 32 11.60 5.65 21.41
CA ARG A 32 10.69 5.19 22.45
C ARG A 32 9.29 5.76 22.28
N PHE A 33 9.19 7.04 21.91
CA PHE A 33 7.92 7.71 21.67
C PHE A 33 7.18 7.06 20.49
N GLU A 34 7.82 6.91 19.32
CA GLU A 34 7.17 6.37 18.13
C GLU A 34 6.77 4.90 18.28
N LEU A 35 7.64 4.06 18.84
CA LEU A 35 7.30 2.65 19.08
C LEU A 35 6.12 2.52 20.05
N LYS A 36 6.05 3.42 21.07
CA LYS A 36 4.89 3.45 21.97
C LYS A 36 3.62 3.90 21.24
N GLU A 37 3.69 4.94 20.40
CA GLU A 37 2.55 5.39 19.59
C GLU A 37 2.05 4.27 18.66
N MET A 38 2.95 3.59 17.96
CA MET A 38 2.61 2.46 17.10
C MET A 38 1.95 1.33 17.91
N HIS A 39 2.55 0.95 19.04
CA HIS A 39 1.99 -0.08 19.93
C HIS A 39 0.58 0.29 20.43
N ASP A 40 0.37 1.52 20.89
CA ASP A 40 -0.91 1.98 21.42
C ASP A 40 -2.01 2.01 20.35
N LYS A 41 -1.66 2.12 19.07
CA LYS A 41 -2.58 2.00 17.93
C LYS A 41 -2.70 0.56 17.40
N GLY A 42 -2.08 -0.40 18.08
CA GLY A 42 -2.27 -1.83 17.83
C GLY A 42 -1.24 -2.47 16.91
N VAL A 43 -0.15 -1.79 16.55
CA VAL A 43 0.98 -2.40 15.84
C VAL A 43 1.72 -3.34 16.77
N SER A 44 1.88 -4.60 16.39
CA SER A 44 2.51 -5.64 17.24
C SER A 44 3.85 -6.13 16.71
N ALA A 45 4.13 -5.88 15.43
CA ALA A 45 5.41 -6.22 14.81
C ALA A 45 5.79 -5.16 13.77
N PHE A 46 7.08 -4.99 13.56
CA PHE A 46 7.57 -3.99 12.61
C PHE A 46 8.90 -4.42 11.97
N ILE A 47 9.15 -3.86 10.79
CA ILE A 47 10.41 -3.97 10.07
C ILE A 47 11.14 -2.64 10.30
N ALA A 48 12.25 -2.66 11.05
CA ALA A 48 13.09 -1.49 11.19
C ALA A 48 13.92 -1.33 9.91
N ARG A 49 13.35 -0.60 8.96
CA ARG A 49 13.95 -0.39 7.63
C ARG A 49 14.79 0.88 7.62
N THR A 50 16.08 0.74 7.32
CA THR A 50 16.90 1.91 6.97
C THR A 50 16.36 2.53 5.68
N TYR A 51 16.28 3.86 5.68
CA TYR A 51 15.67 4.57 4.57
C TYR A 51 16.45 5.84 4.22
N THR A 52 16.21 6.39 3.05
CA THR A 52 16.89 7.58 2.57
C THR A 52 16.63 8.78 3.48
N GLY A 53 17.69 9.48 3.85
CA GLY A 53 17.66 10.55 4.85
C GLY A 53 18.24 10.13 6.20
N LEU A 54 18.50 8.83 6.42
CA LEU A 54 19.15 8.34 7.64
C LEU A 54 20.49 9.04 7.87
N LYS A 55 20.62 9.75 9.01
CA LYS A 55 21.82 10.52 9.39
C LYS A 55 22.72 9.76 10.36
N SER A 56 22.47 8.49 10.59
CA SER A 56 23.33 7.61 11.37
C SER A 56 24.39 6.94 10.49
N ASP A 57 25.50 6.55 11.09
CA ASP A 57 26.63 5.89 10.42
C ASP A 57 26.33 4.41 10.14
N TYR A 58 25.37 4.13 9.30
CA TYR A 58 25.03 2.75 8.91
C TYR A 58 26.14 2.14 8.02
N PRO A 59 26.58 0.90 8.30
CA PRO A 59 26.23 -0.01 9.40
C PRO A 59 27.17 0.12 10.65
N GLY A 60 27.58 1.31 11.00
CA GLY A 60 28.56 1.57 12.05
C GLY A 60 28.06 1.44 13.50
N PRO A 61 28.96 1.68 14.47
CA PRO A 61 28.65 1.49 15.89
C PRO A 61 27.54 2.40 16.41
N GLY A 62 27.42 3.64 15.89
CA GLY A 62 26.37 4.57 16.29
C GLY A 62 24.97 4.10 15.91
N PHE A 63 24.81 3.52 14.70
CA PHE A 63 23.57 2.90 14.30
C PHE A 63 23.24 1.69 15.19
N LYS A 64 24.20 0.81 15.43
CA LYS A 64 23.99 -0.37 16.30
C LYS A 64 23.55 0.02 17.69
N GLN A 65 24.14 1.08 18.28
CA GLN A 65 23.71 1.59 19.59
C GLN A 65 22.23 2.01 19.58
N LYS A 66 21.74 2.67 18.51
CA LYS A 66 20.32 3.01 18.39
C LYS A 66 19.45 1.77 18.25
N MET A 67 19.93 0.74 17.55
CA MET A 67 19.21 -0.53 17.46
C MET A 67 19.10 -1.27 18.80
N HIS A 68 20.03 -1.09 19.73
CA HIS A 68 19.86 -1.57 21.12
C HIS A 68 18.66 -0.90 21.79
N THR A 69 18.47 0.43 21.63
CA THR A 69 17.27 1.12 22.13
C THR A 69 16.01 0.59 21.48
N VAL A 70 16.03 0.33 20.17
CA VAL A 70 14.88 -0.25 19.43
C VAL A 70 14.51 -1.62 19.99
N VAL A 71 15.48 -2.53 20.10
CA VAL A 71 15.26 -3.90 20.59
C VAL A 71 14.79 -3.92 22.05
N GLU A 72 15.38 -3.08 22.91
CA GLU A 72 14.97 -2.94 24.31
C GLU A 72 13.51 -2.46 24.40
N CYS A 73 13.17 -1.40 23.68
CA CYS A 73 11.82 -0.85 23.65
C CYS A 73 10.79 -1.85 23.09
N ALA A 74 11.12 -2.54 21.99
CA ALA A 74 10.27 -3.59 21.43
C ALA A 74 10.01 -4.70 22.44
N ARG A 75 11.05 -5.14 23.18
CA ARG A 75 10.91 -6.15 24.23
C ARG A 75 10.00 -5.68 25.37
N GLU A 76 10.18 -4.44 25.83
CA GLU A 76 9.37 -3.83 26.90
C GLU A 76 7.90 -3.74 26.52
N LEU A 77 7.59 -3.41 25.25
CA LEU A 77 6.25 -3.29 24.71
C LEU A 77 5.67 -4.64 24.24
N GLY A 78 6.46 -5.73 24.22
CA GLY A 78 6.02 -7.01 23.69
C GLY A 78 5.91 -7.07 22.17
N MET A 79 6.45 -6.07 21.47
CA MET A 79 6.48 -6.00 20.02
C MET A 79 7.54 -6.93 19.42
N LYS A 80 7.39 -7.29 18.14
CA LYS A 80 8.34 -8.12 17.39
C LYS A 80 9.05 -7.30 16.33
N LEU A 81 10.34 -7.56 16.16
CA LEU A 81 11.20 -6.92 15.17
C LEU A 81 11.54 -7.92 14.06
N PHE A 82 11.42 -7.48 12.81
CA PHE A 82 11.87 -8.19 11.62
C PHE A 82 13.09 -7.46 11.06
N LEU A 83 14.16 -8.21 10.80
CA LEU A 83 15.42 -7.64 10.32
C LEU A 83 15.38 -7.43 8.82
N GLN A 84 15.74 -6.25 8.39
CA GLN A 84 16.00 -5.94 7.00
C GLN A 84 17.37 -5.29 6.86
N ALA A 85 18.22 -5.84 6.01
CA ALA A 85 19.55 -5.34 5.72
C ALA A 85 19.63 -4.58 4.40
N GLY A 86 18.64 -3.75 4.12
CA GLY A 86 18.52 -2.98 2.90
C GLY A 86 17.32 -3.38 2.05
N PHE A 87 17.20 -2.75 0.90
CA PHE A 87 16.17 -3.01 -0.10
C PHE A 87 16.71 -4.03 -1.12
N MET A 88 16.02 -5.12 -1.33
CA MET A 88 16.48 -6.23 -2.18
C MET A 88 17.83 -6.83 -1.68
N PRO A 89 18.40 -7.85 -2.33
CA PRO A 89 19.77 -8.31 -2.06
C PRO A 89 20.81 -7.36 -2.66
N GLU A 90 20.65 -6.06 -2.43
CA GLU A 90 21.58 -5.01 -2.80
C GLU A 90 22.52 -4.69 -1.63
N ALA A 91 22.52 -3.66 -1.05
CA ALA A 91 23.09 -3.10 0.19
C ALA A 91 24.21 -3.92 0.87
N VAL A 92 25.05 -4.61 0.11
CA VAL A 92 26.18 -5.37 0.64
C VAL A 92 27.46 -4.57 0.51
N PHE A 93 27.96 -4.07 1.62
CA PHE A 93 29.23 -3.34 1.64
C PHE A 93 30.39 -4.26 1.34
N GLY A 94 31.25 -3.82 0.39
CA GLY A 94 32.45 -4.54 0.01
C GLY A 94 32.19 -5.81 -0.81
N LEU A 95 31.09 -5.87 -1.59
CA LEU A 95 30.79 -6.97 -2.48
C LEU A 95 31.90 -7.15 -3.53
N PRO A 96 32.59 -8.31 -3.57
CA PRO A 96 33.57 -8.56 -4.60
C PRO A 96 32.92 -8.62 -6.00
N GLU A 97 33.59 -8.08 -7.02
CA GLU A 97 33.10 -8.06 -8.39
C GLU A 97 32.65 -9.45 -8.90
N LYS A 98 33.38 -10.50 -8.55
CA LYS A 98 33.01 -11.89 -8.93
C LYS A 98 31.66 -12.35 -8.38
N PHE A 99 31.16 -11.71 -7.32
CA PHE A 99 29.88 -12.00 -6.65
C PHE A 99 28.76 -11.07 -7.09
N THR A 100 29.02 -10.13 -8.02
CA THR A 100 27.97 -9.25 -8.54
C THR A 100 27.14 -9.96 -9.61
N ALA A 101 25.85 -9.67 -9.65
CA ALA A 101 24.92 -10.23 -10.62
C ALA A 101 25.36 -9.91 -12.06
N CYS A 102 25.25 -10.90 -12.93
CA CYS A 102 25.58 -10.79 -14.35
C CYS A 102 24.32 -10.96 -15.19
N CYS A 103 24.28 -10.27 -16.31
CA CYS A 103 23.25 -10.46 -17.33
C CYS A 103 23.84 -10.49 -18.72
N VAL A 104 23.12 -11.13 -19.64
CA VAL A 104 23.45 -11.15 -21.08
C VAL A 104 22.43 -10.30 -21.84
N LYS A 105 22.92 -9.46 -22.74
CA LYS A 105 22.15 -8.59 -23.64
C LYS A 105 22.57 -8.79 -25.07
N GLU A 106 21.66 -8.52 -25.99
CA GLU A 106 22.00 -8.36 -27.40
C GLU A 106 22.20 -6.86 -27.68
N ASN A 107 23.32 -6.50 -28.31
CA ASN A 107 23.60 -5.13 -28.70
C ASN A 107 23.01 -4.81 -30.09
N GLU A 108 23.10 -3.56 -30.52
CA GLU A 108 22.58 -3.09 -31.82
C GLU A 108 23.16 -3.80 -33.05
N LYS A 109 24.29 -4.50 -32.89
CA LYS A 109 24.94 -5.27 -33.96
C LYS A 109 24.52 -6.74 -33.98
N GLY A 110 23.67 -7.18 -33.04
CA GLY A 110 23.27 -8.59 -32.87
C GLY A 110 24.33 -9.43 -32.16
N GLU A 111 25.29 -8.83 -31.45
CA GLU A 111 26.29 -9.52 -30.65
C GLU A 111 25.83 -9.62 -29.19
N TYR A 112 26.21 -10.69 -28.50
CA TYR A 112 25.80 -10.92 -27.10
C TYR A 112 26.90 -10.45 -26.16
N GLU A 113 26.50 -9.49 -25.27
CA GLU A 113 27.41 -8.89 -24.31
C GLU A 113 27.02 -9.31 -22.89
N PHE A 114 28.02 -9.66 -22.09
CA PHE A 114 27.86 -9.97 -20.68
C PHE A 114 28.23 -8.75 -19.85
N SER A 115 27.35 -8.32 -18.98
CA SER A 115 27.59 -7.17 -18.10
C SER A 115 27.27 -7.51 -16.65
N ARG A 116 28.17 -7.12 -15.74
CA ARG A 116 27.95 -7.25 -14.30
C ARG A 116 27.41 -5.95 -13.72
N THR A 117 26.60 -6.08 -12.68
CA THR A 117 26.18 -4.93 -11.87
C THR A 117 27.33 -4.50 -10.95
N GLU A 118 27.26 -3.28 -10.45
CA GLU A 118 28.28 -2.79 -9.50
C GLU A 118 28.00 -3.20 -8.05
N TYR A 119 26.75 -3.55 -7.72
CA TYR A 119 26.29 -3.64 -6.34
C TYR A 119 25.23 -4.72 -6.05
N TYR A 120 24.75 -5.42 -7.04
CA TYR A 120 23.71 -6.44 -6.88
C TYR A 120 24.32 -7.83 -6.73
N VAL A 121 23.88 -8.60 -5.74
CA VAL A 121 24.40 -9.94 -5.47
C VAL A 121 23.96 -10.92 -6.56
N ASP A 122 24.89 -11.77 -7.02
CA ASP A 122 24.56 -12.92 -7.89
C ASP A 122 23.83 -14.00 -7.08
N MET A 123 22.50 -13.96 -7.12
CA MET A 123 21.66 -14.93 -6.41
C MET A 123 21.74 -16.36 -6.98
N PHE A 124 22.34 -16.55 -8.15
CA PHE A 124 22.57 -17.88 -8.73
C PHE A 124 23.85 -18.55 -8.22
N ASP A 125 24.78 -17.77 -7.67
CA ASP A 125 26.01 -18.26 -7.07
C ASP A 125 25.84 -18.46 -5.55
N PRO A 126 25.89 -19.73 -5.06
CA PRO A 126 25.71 -20.01 -3.64
C PRO A 126 26.80 -19.38 -2.74
N GLU A 127 28.04 -19.16 -3.27
CA GLU A 127 29.08 -18.48 -2.49
C GLU A 127 28.84 -16.97 -2.41
N ALA A 128 28.24 -16.37 -3.44
CA ALA A 128 27.82 -14.97 -3.39
C ALA A 128 26.69 -14.76 -2.37
N VAL A 129 25.70 -15.67 -2.35
CA VAL A 129 24.61 -15.64 -1.36
C VAL A 129 25.14 -15.85 0.06
N LYS A 130 26.08 -16.75 0.26
CA LYS A 130 26.74 -16.94 1.57
C LYS A 130 27.46 -15.69 2.02
N PHE A 131 28.17 -15.01 1.11
CA PHE A 131 28.81 -13.73 1.42
C PHE A 131 27.78 -12.66 1.79
N TYR A 132 26.68 -12.59 1.07
CA TYR A 132 25.55 -11.71 1.38
C TYR A 132 25.01 -11.95 2.80
N LEU A 133 24.71 -13.19 3.16
CA LEU A 133 24.19 -13.53 4.49
C LEU A 133 25.18 -13.14 5.60
N GLN A 134 26.48 -13.43 5.36
CA GLN A 134 27.50 -13.05 6.32
C GLN A 134 27.55 -11.52 6.52
N LYS A 135 27.57 -10.73 5.45
CA LYS A 135 27.72 -9.28 5.54
C LYS A 135 26.46 -8.55 5.99
N SER A 136 25.31 -8.98 5.48
CA SER A 136 24.04 -8.30 5.75
C SER A 136 23.43 -8.70 7.10
N TYR A 137 23.64 -9.94 7.53
CA TYR A 137 23.00 -10.44 8.76
C TYR A 137 23.99 -10.85 9.85
N GLU A 138 24.98 -11.72 9.58
CA GLU A 138 25.89 -12.16 10.64
C GLU A 138 26.75 -11.01 11.18
N ASP A 139 27.48 -10.30 10.33
CA ASP A 139 28.36 -9.19 10.76
C ASP A 139 27.58 -8.04 11.41
N MET A 140 26.35 -7.81 10.97
CA MET A 140 25.52 -6.69 11.43
C MET A 140 24.77 -7.00 12.73
N TRP A 141 24.20 -8.20 12.83
CA TRP A 141 23.21 -8.52 13.85
C TRP A 141 23.68 -9.56 14.88
N SER A 142 24.92 -10.06 14.79
CA SER A 142 25.43 -11.10 15.68
C SER A 142 25.35 -10.73 17.17
N GLU A 143 25.50 -9.45 17.52
CA GLU A 143 25.41 -8.98 18.91
C GLU A 143 23.99 -9.06 19.47
N PHE A 144 22.97 -9.11 18.60
CA PHE A 144 21.55 -9.26 18.96
C PHE A 144 21.08 -10.73 18.99
N ALA A 145 21.96 -11.69 18.72
CA ALA A 145 21.61 -13.12 18.73
C ALA A 145 20.85 -13.61 19.98
N PRO A 146 21.09 -13.08 21.20
CA PRO A 146 20.29 -13.45 22.38
C PRO A 146 18.79 -13.12 22.28
N GLU A 147 18.39 -12.24 21.37
CA GLU A 147 17.01 -11.84 21.11
C GLU A 147 16.37 -12.57 19.94
N PHE A 148 17.12 -13.38 19.19
CA PHE A 148 16.61 -14.20 18.09
C PHE A 148 15.58 -15.22 18.57
N GLY A 149 14.49 -15.40 17.82
CA GLY A 149 13.33 -16.21 18.20
C GLY A 149 12.49 -15.66 19.34
N LYS A 150 12.84 -14.48 19.89
CA LYS A 150 12.16 -13.83 21.02
C LYS A 150 11.59 -12.47 20.63
N THR A 151 12.40 -11.42 20.70
CA THR A 151 12.06 -10.07 20.26
C THR A 151 12.30 -9.91 18.77
N ILE A 152 13.41 -10.41 18.27
CA ILE A 152 13.72 -10.47 16.82
C ILE A 152 13.22 -11.81 16.29
N LEU A 153 12.20 -11.75 15.45
CA LEU A 153 11.46 -12.93 15.04
C LEU A 153 11.83 -13.46 13.66
N SER A 154 12.17 -12.58 12.73
CA SER A 154 12.30 -12.95 11.32
C SER A 154 13.36 -12.12 10.61
N VAL A 155 13.85 -12.65 9.49
CA VAL A 155 14.49 -11.88 8.43
C VAL A 155 13.43 -11.53 7.42
N TRP A 156 13.40 -10.27 7.01
CA TRP A 156 12.55 -9.75 5.95
C TRP A 156 13.33 -9.61 4.66
N VAL A 157 12.86 -10.20 3.59
CA VAL A 157 13.37 -9.98 2.24
C VAL A 157 12.38 -9.14 1.45
N ASP A 158 12.89 -8.09 0.84
CA ASP A 158 12.13 -7.08 0.13
C ASP A 158 12.47 -7.18 -1.37
N GLU A 159 11.51 -7.67 -2.17
CA GLU A 159 11.58 -7.77 -3.63
C GLU A 159 12.87 -8.38 -4.23
N PRO A 160 13.35 -9.56 -3.79
CA PRO A 160 14.54 -10.15 -4.38
C PRO A 160 14.33 -10.44 -5.86
N SER A 161 15.18 -9.84 -6.69
CA SER A 161 15.11 -10.03 -8.14
C SER A 161 16.52 -10.03 -8.74
N TYR A 162 16.71 -10.63 -9.91
CA TYR A 162 17.92 -10.35 -10.67
C TYR A 162 17.82 -8.99 -11.36
N SER A 163 18.94 -8.35 -11.65
CA SER A 163 19.06 -6.91 -11.96
C SER A 163 18.24 -6.36 -13.14
N GLY A 164 17.44 -7.17 -13.82
CA GLY A 164 16.49 -6.74 -14.87
C GLY A 164 17.06 -6.09 -16.14
N ALA A 165 18.37 -5.84 -16.19
CA ALA A 165 18.99 -5.14 -17.30
C ALA A 165 19.23 -6.02 -18.55
N GLY A 166 19.04 -7.34 -18.44
CA GLY A 166 19.21 -8.34 -19.49
C GLY A 166 18.63 -9.67 -19.03
N LEU A 167 18.92 -10.76 -19.75
CA LEU A 167 18.64 -12.09 -19.26
C LEU A 167 19.64 -12.47 -18.15
N PRO A 168 19.21 -13.08 -17.03
CA PRO A 168 20.10 -13.47 -15.96
C PRO A 168 21.18 -14.45 -16.45
N TRP A 169 22.40 -14.27 -15.96
CA TRP A 169 23.52 -15.13 -16.30
C TRP A 169 24.41 -15.35 -15.08
N SER A 170 24.91 -16.57 -14.94
CA SER A 170 25.90 -16.94 -13.97
C SER A 170 26.64 -18.18 -14.46
N ASP A 171 27.89 -18.35 -14.07
CA ASP A 171 28.64 -19.57 -14.36
C ASP A 171 27.99 -20.80 -13.71
N THR A 172 27.44 -20.63 -12.53
CA THR A 172 26.65 -21.67 -11.81
C THR A 172 25.41 -22.05 -12.63
N LEU A 173 24.65 -21.05 -13.13
CA LEU A 173 23.48 -21.30 -13.99
C LEU A 173 23.85 -22.08 -15.25
N ALA A 174 24.92 -21.66 -15.95
CA ALA A 174 25.37 -22.32 -17.16
C ALA A 174 25.83 -23.76 -16.90
N ALA A 175 26.54 -23.98 -15.80
CA ALA A 175 26.97 -25.32 -15.39
C ALA A 175 25.79 -26.26 -15.10
N ARG A 176 24.79 -25.77 -14.33
CA ARG A 176 23.55 -26.53 -14.01
C ARG A 176 22.71 -26.82 -15.26
N TYR A 177 22.64 -25.88 -16.19
CA TYR A 177 21.96 -26.09 -17.46
C TYR A 177 22.61 -27.24 -18.23
N LYS A 178 23.93 -27.18 -18.38
CA LYS A 178 24.70 -28.24 -19.07
C LYS A 178 24.56 -29.60 -18.37
N GLU A 179 24.63 -29.65 -17.07
CA GLU A 179 24.45 -30.89 -16.29
C GLU A 179 23.05 -31.49 -16.51
N ARG A 180 21.99 -30.65 -16.43
CA ARG A 180 20.59 -31.12 -16.52
C ARG A 180 20.20 -31.54 -17.93
N TRP A 181 20.59 -30.77 -18.94
CA TRP A 181 20.10 -30.91 -20.30
C TRP A 181 21.12 -31.53 -21.27
N GLN A 182 22.35 -31.77 -20.81
CA GLN A 182 23.47 -32.34 -21.59
C GLN A 182 23.77 -31.49 -22.86
N GLU A 183 23.52 -30.17 -22.78
CA GLU A 183 23.82 -29.21 -23.87
C GLU A 183 24.23 -27.85 -23.26
N GLU A 184 24.87 -27.01 -24.07
CA GLU A 184 25.17 -25.63 -23.69
C GLU A 184 23.94 -24.71 -23.94
N ILE A 185 23.83 -23.60 -23.16
CA ILE A 185 22.79 -22.58 -23.39
C ILE A 185 22.96 -21.97 -24.76
N HIS A 186 21.94 -22.09 -25.62
CA HIS A 186 21.93 -21.47 -26.93
C HIS A 186 21.35 -20.08 -26.86
N ILE A 187 22.20 -19.07 -26.57
CA ILE A 187 21.79 -17.68 -26.31
C ILE A 187 20.90 -17.10 -27.42
N PRO A 188 21.18 -17.29 -28.75
CA PRO A 188 20.33 -16.75 -29.81
C PRO A 188 18.86 -17.17 -29.70
N SER A 189 18.58 -18.40 -29.23
CA SER A 189 17.21 -18.89 -29.04
C SER A 189 16.43 -18.18 -27.92
N LEU A 190 17.14 -17.51 -27.01
CA LEU A 190 16.55 -16.77 -25.91
C LEU A 190 16.06 -15.39 -26.34
N PHE A 191 16.62 -14.88 -27.45
CA PHE A 191 16.31 -13.55 -27.97
C PHE A 191 15.44 -13.61 -29.24
N HIS A 192 15.58 -14.67 -30.06
CA HIS A 192 14.93 -14.77 -31.35
C HIS A 192 14.12 -16.06 -31.50
N ASP A 193 13.11 -16.00 -32.36
CA ASP A 193 12.28 -17.17 -32.67
C ASP A 193 12.94 -18.01 -33.81
N LEU A 194 13.79 -18.95 -33.40
CA LEU A 194 14.51 -19.87 -34.23
C LEU A 194 13.91 -21.29 -34.13
N PRO A 195 14.17 -22.18 -35.11
CA PRO A 195 13.74 -23.58 -35.00
C PRO A 195 14.17 -24.22 -33.67
N GLY A 196 13.22 -24.68 -32.87
CA GLY A 196 13.46 -25.28 -31.56
C GLY A 196 13.72 -24.30 -30.41
N SER A 197 13.55 -22.98 -30.58
CA SER A 197 13.73 -21.97 -29.55
C SER A 197 12.77 -22.15 -28.37
N SER A 198 11.56 -22.56 -28.64
CA SER A 198 10.53 -22.80 -27.61
C SER A 198 11.02 -23.77 -26.52
N GLU A 199 11.61 -24.91 -26.96
CA GLU A 199 12.18 -25.91 -26.02
C GLU A 199 13.38 -25.35 -25.26
N LYS A 200 14.27 -24.63 -25.92
CA LYS A 200 15.48 -24.04 -25.32
C LYS A 200 15.13 -22.94 -24.30
N ARG A 201 14.14 -22.09 -24.59
CA ARG A 201 13.62 -21.10 -23.66
C ARG A 201 13.05 -21.76 -22.42
N TYR A 202 12.20 -22.78 -22.58
CA TYR A 202 11.68 -23.56 -21.46
C TYR A 202 12.80 -24.15 -20.60
N ARG A 203 13.81 -24.81 -21.21
CA ARG A 203 14.94 -25.39 -20.48
C ARG A 203 15.75 -24.34 -19.72
N TYR A 204 16.00 -23.20 -20.36
CA TYR A 204 16.70 -22.08 -19.73
C TYR A 204 15.94 -21.57 -18.50
N TRP A 205 14.66 -21.24 -18.64
CA TRP A 205 13.85 -20.69 -17.53
C TRP A 205 13.62 -21.72 -16.43
N ASN A 206 13.44 -22.97 -16.77
CA ASN A 206 13.39 -24.06 -15.78
C ASN A 206 14.70 -24.11 -14.95
N THR A 207 15.85 -23.96 -15.59
CA THR A 207 17.14 -23.94 -14.89
C THR A 207 17.30 -22.68 -14.04
N VAL A 208 16.83 -21.51 -14.51
CA VAL A 208 16.80 -20.26 -13.73
C VAL A 208 16.06 -20.46 -12.43
N VAL A 209 14.82 -20.94 -12.50
CA VAL A 209 13.98 -21.15 -11.30
C VAL A 209 14.62 -22.14 -10.33
N ARG A 210 15.04 -23.33 -10.81
CA ARG A 210 15.66 -24.35 -9.97
C ARG A 210 16.99 -23.89 -9.35
N THR A 211 17.74 -23.04 -10.06
CA THR A 211 18.99 -22.49 -9.52
C THR A 211 18.73 -21.49 -8.41
N LEU A 212 17.74 -20.60 -8.57
CA LEU A 212 17.34 -19.66 -7.51
C LEU A 212 16.80 -20.37 -6.28
N GLU A 213 15.98 -21.41 -6.44
CA GLU A 213 15.52 -22.23 -5.32
C GLU A 213 16.68 -22.74 -4.47
N GLU A 214 17.69 -23.34 -5.12
CA GLU A 214 18.82 -23.96 -4.43
C GLU A 214 19.83 -22.96 -3.88
N SER A 215 20.19 -21.95 -4.69
CA SER A 215 21.28 -21.04 -4.36
C SER A 215 20.86 -19.93 -3.41
N TYR A 216 19.60 -19.45 -3.51
CA TYR A 216 19.11 -18.32 -2.73
C TYR A 216 18.07 -18.75 -1.70
N PHE A 217 16.86 -19.15 -2.11
CA PHE A 217 15.74 -19.33 -1.19
C PHE A 217 15.99 -20.40 -0.11
N LYS A 218 16.44 -21.59 -0.49
CA LYS A 218 16.77 -22.65 0.45
C LYS A 218 17.93 -22.28 1.38
N GLN A 219 18.93 -21.56 0.84
CA GLN A 219 20.08 -21.15 1.63
C GLN A 219 19.72 -20.10 2.66
N VAL A 220 18.91 -19.07 2.28
CA VAL A 220 18.44 -18.05 3.22
C VAL A 220 17.53 -18.67 4.27
N GLN A 221 16.57 -19.50 3.88
CA GLN A 221 15.69 -20.22 4.83
C GLN A 221 16.49 -21.03 5.84
N ARG A 222 17.46 -21.84 5.38
CA ARG A 222 18.32 -22.64 6.25
C ARG A 222 19.08 -21.76 7.23
N TRP A 223 19.69 -20.69 6.74
CA TRP A 223 20.40 -19.75 7.60
C TRP A 223 19.48 -19.17 8.68
N CYS A 224 18.24 -18.75 8.32
CA CYS A 224 17.26 -18.26 9.28
C CYS A 224 16.94 -19.33 10.35
N HIS A 225 16.62 -20.55 9.93
CA HIS A 225 16.28 -21.65 10.86
C HIS A 225 17.46 -22.04 11.77
N ASP A 226 18.70 -22.02 11.26
CA ASP A 226 19.91 -22.27 12.06
C ASP A 226 20.14 -21.18 13.11
N HIS A 227 19.48 -20.02 13.01
CA HIS A 227 19.54 -18.89 13.94
C HIS A 227 18.25 -18.65 14.72
N ASP A 228 17.33 -19.58 14.78
CA ASP A 228 16.00 -19.45 15.43
C ASP A 228 15.15 -18.29 14.86
N LEU A 229 15.34 -17.94 13.59
CA LEU A 229 14.60 -16.89 12.88
C LEU A 229 13.66 -17.51 11.84
N LEU A 230 12.58 -16.79 11.54
CA LEU A 230 11.72 -17.08 10.40
C LEU A 230 12.28 -16.39 9.16
N PHE A 231 11.91 -16.88 7.98
CA PHE A 231 12.16 -16.25 6.71
C PHE A 231 10.85 -15.67 6.18
N SER A 232 10.77 -14.36 5.97
CA SER A 232 9.57 -13.65 5.55
C SER A 232 9.87 -12.63 4.46
N GLY A 233 8.83 -12.10 3.86
CA GLY A 233 8.91 -11.03 2.86
C GLY A 233 8.03 -11.30 1.66
N HIS A 234 8.26 -10.53 0.60
CA HIS A 234 7.53 -10.62 -0.66
C HIS A 234 8.48 -10.61 -1.85
N LEU A 235 7.94 -10.92 -3.02
CA LEU A 235 8.69 -11.05 -4.25
C LEU A 235 8.43 -9.84 -5.16
N MET A 236 9.10 -9.77 -6.30
CA MET A 236 8.92 -8.72 -7.29
C MET A 236 8.48 -9.28 -8.64
N GLY A 237 7.45 -8.70 -9.22
CA GLY A 237 7.00 -9.06 -10.57
C GLY A 237 5.98 -10.20 -10.61
N GLU A 238 5.12 -10.27 -9.61
CA GLU A 238 4.16 -11.36 -9.39
C GLU A 238 2.99 -11.35 -10.37
N ALA A 239 2.64 -10.17 -10.92
CA ALA A 239 1.37 -9.94 -11.60
C ALA A 239 1.22 -10.71 -12.94
N THR A 240 2.25 -10.76 -13.76
CA THR A 240 2.21 -11.34 -15.11
C THR A 240 3.38 -12.29 -15.37
N PHE A 241 3.23 -13.21 -16.33
CA PHE A 241 4.35 -14.06 -16.75
C PHE A 241 5.51 -13.23 -17.29
N HIS A 242 5.19 -12.15 -18.01
CA HIS A 242 6.20 -11.20 -18.46
C HIS A 242 7.01 -10.64 -17.30
N SER A 243 6.33 -10.13 -16.27
CA SER A 243 7.01 -9.58 -15.09
C SER A 243 7.77 -10.66 -14.29
N ASN A 244 7.23 -11.89 -14.22
CA ASN A 244 7.94 -13.02 -13.64
C ASN A 244 9.30 -13.23 -14.29
N PHE A 245 9.34 -13.38 -15.64
CA PHE A 245 10.59 -13.57 -16.38
C PHE A 245 11.50 -12.34 -16.37
N TYR A 246 10.93 -11.16 -16.21
CA TYR A 246 11.73 -9.93 -16.10
C TYR A 246 12.42 -9.80 -14.74
N ARG A 247 11.87 -10.39 -13.66
CA ARG A 247 12.31 -10.15 -12.27
C ARG A 247 12.85 -11.37 -11.54
N GLY A 248 12.17 -12.52 -11.59
CA GLY A 248 12.49 -13.68 -10.76
C GLY A 248 12.39 -15.05 -11.46
N GLY A 249 11.90 -15.08 -12.71
CA GLY A 249 11.68 -16.31 -13.47
C GLY A 249 10.34 -16.98 -13.17
N ALA A 250 10.02 -17.18 -11.91
CA ALA A 250 8.74 -17.64 -11.39
C ALA A 250 8.51 -17.04 -9.99
N MET A 251 7.28 -17.11 -9.49
CA MET A 251 6.95 -16.62 -8.15
C MET A 251 6.45 -17.75 -7.26
N MET A 252 5.40 -18.45 -7.69
CA MET A 252 4.71 -19.44 -6.88
C MET A 252 5.62 -20.49 -6.22
N PRO A 253 6.63 -21.08 -6.89
CA PRO A 253 7.49 -22.10 -6.26
C PRO A 253 8.36 -21.55 -5.13
N PHE A 254 8.63 -20.24 -5.09
CA PHE A 254 9.49 -19.63 -4.08
C PHE A 254 8.76 -19.38 -2.75
N TYR A 255 7.44 -19.16 -2.77
CA TYR A 255 6.65 -18.92 -1.55
C TYR A 255 6.74 -20.06 -0.55
N ARG A 256 6.94 -21.30 -0.99
CA ARG A 256 7.07 -22.45 -0.09
C ARG A 256 8.29 -22.39 0.84
N TYR A 257 9.33 -21.62 0.45
CA TYR A 257 10.52 -21.42 1.27
C TYR A 257 10.39 -20.28 2.29
N LEU A 258 9.45 -19.38 2.09
CA LEU A 258 9.12 -18.35 3.08
C LEU A 258 8.25 -18.96 4.19
N ASP A 259 8.60 -18.68 5.45
CA ASP A 259 7.77 -19.10 6.59
C ASP A 259 6.53 -18.23 6.72
N ILE A 260 6.67 -16.94 6.34
CA ILE A 260 5.57 -16.00 6.17
C ILE A 260 5.67 -15.47 4.72
N PRO A 261 5.07 -16.18 3.74
CA PRO A 261 5.07 -15.73 2.36
C PRO A 261 4.19 -14.49 2.18
N GLY A 262 4.63 -13.60 1.33
CA GLY A 262 3.95 -12.34 1.08
C GLY A 262 3.96 -11.90 -0.37
N ILE A 263 3.13 -10.91 -0.64
CA ILE A 263 3.03 -10.21 -1.91
C ILE A 263 3.21 -8.70 -1.70
N ASP A 264 3.63 -8.01 -2.74
CA ASP A 264 3.60 -6.56 -2.82
C ASP A 264 2.42 -6.12 -3.70
N CYS A 265 1.38 -5.61 -3.06
CA CYS A 265 0.18 -5.14 -3.74
C CYS A 265 -0.24 -3.80 -3.13
N LEU A 266 0.47 -2.76 -3.49
CA LEU A 266 0.26 -1.41 -2.94
C LEU A 266 -1.14 -0.87 -3.26
N MET A 267 -1.65 -1.14 -4.45
CA MET A 267 -3.03 -0.85 -4.91
C MET A 267 -3.50 0.57 -4.63
N ALA A 268 -2.56 1.51 -4.71
CA ALA A 268 -2.79 2.94 -4.49
C ALA A 268 -3.95 3.55 -5.28
N ASP A 269 -4.28 2.91 -6.38
CA ASP A 269 -5.27 3.43 -7.33
C ASP A 269 -6.70 2.98 -7.03
N MET A 270 -6.92 2.15 -6.02
CA MET A 270 -8.25 1.66 -5.67
C MET A 270 -8.84 2.50 -4.55
N CYS A 271 -9.89 3.24 -4.86
CA CYS A 271 -10.50 4.16 -3.93
C CYS A 271 -12.01 4.07 -3.96
N PHE A 272 -12.63 4.45 -2.85
CA PHE A 272 -14.06 4.63 -2.78
C PHE A 272 -14.53 5.75 -3.71
N ASN A 273 -15.79 5.69 -4.14
CA ASN A 273 -16.37 6.65 -5.06
C ASN A 273 -16.39 8.07 -4.57
N ASP A 274 -16.55 8.25 -3.25
CA ASP A 274 -16.55 9.56 -2.60
C ASP A 274 -15.12 10.02 -2.32
N SER A 275 -14.12 9.15 -2.55
CA SER A 275 -12.73 9.57 -2.55
C SER A 275 -12.48 10.44 -3.78
N PRO A 276 -11.77 11.58 -3.63
CA PRO A 276 -11.37 12.41 -4.76
C PRO A 276 -10.27 11.76 -5.61
N LEU A 277 -9.72 10.62 -5.19
CA LEU A 277 -8.71 9.92 -5.95
C LEU A 277 -9.29 9.50 -7.30
N PRO A 278 -8.58 9.73 -8.42
CA PRO A 278 -9.03 9.30 -9.72
C PRO A 278 -9.20 7.78 -9.71
N ARG A 279 -10.33 7.35 -10.20
CA ARG A 279 -10.56 5.92 -10.38
C ARG A 279 -9.47 5.35 -11.25
N LEU A 280 -9.10 4.15 -10.93
CA LEU A 280 -8.55 3.26 -11.92
C LEU A 280 -9.40 3.38 -13.18
N ASN A 281 -8.78 3.53 -14.33
CA ASN A 281 -9.47 3.25 -15.58
C ASN A 281 -10.24 1.95 -15.40
N GLU A 282 -11.43 1.84 -16.00
CA GLU A 282 -12.21 0.59 -15.96
C GLU A 282 -11.35 -0.64 -16.32
N ASN A 283 -10.31 -0.44 -17.12
CA ASN A 283 -9.31 -1.44 -17.47
C ASN A 283 -8.39 -1.88 -16.30
N GLN A 284 -8.25 -1.09 -15.24
CA GLN A 284 -7.39 -1.41 -14.08
C GLN A 284 -8.13 -2.19 -12.97
N THR A 285 -9.47 -2.21 -12.99
CA THR A 285 -10.25 -3.12 -12.14
C THR A 285 -10.04 -4.59 -12.52
N VAL A 286 -9.32 -4.85 -13.58
CA VAL A 286 -8.97 -6.15 -14.16
C VAL A 286 -7.47 -6.45 -14.06
N SER A 287 -6.72 -5.71 -13.26
CA SER A 287 -5.29 -5.96 -13.09
C SER A 287 -5.02 -7.35 -12.55
N PRO A 288 -4.01 -8.07 -13.08
CA PRO A 288 -3.53 -9.33 -12.50
C PRO A 288 -3.13 -9.21 -11.02
N ASP A 289 -2.74 -8.03 -10.56
CA ASP A 289 -2.46 -7.76 -9.15
C ASP A 289 -3.67 -8.02 -8.24
N LEU A 290 -4.88 -7.99 -8.78
CA LEU A 290 -6.11 -8.23 -8.03
C LEU A 290 -6.53 -9.70 -7.97
N TYR A 291 -5.91 -10.58 -8.75
CA TYR A 291 -6.26 -12.00 -8.87
C TYR A 291 -5.03 -12.90 -8.87
N THR A 292 -4.22 -12.84 -9.92
CA THR A 292 -3.06 -13.74 -10.11
C THR A 292 -2.05 -13.60 -8.97
N THR A 293 -1.70 -12.38 -8.60
CA THR A 293 -0.74 -12.12 -7.51
C THR A 293 -1.17 -12.74 -6.18
N PRO A 294 -2.35 -12.40 -5.59
CA PRO A 294 -2.76 -13.01 -4.33
C PRO A 294 -3.01 -14.52 -4.45
N LEU A 295 -3.57 -15.01 -5.57
CA LEU A 295 -3.86 -16.42 -5.75
C LEU A 295 -2.61 -17.29 -5.79
N GLN A 296 -1.51 -16.86 -6.41
CA GLN A 296 -0.22 -17.57 -6.39
C GLN A 296 0.26 -17.77 -4.95
N CYS A 297 0.31 -16.68 -4.18
CA CYS A 297 0.83 -16.69 -2.82
C CYS A 297 -0.05 -17.53 -1.87
N VAL A 298 -1.37 -17.28 -1.85
CA VAL A 298 -2.27 -18.01 -0.94
C VAL A 298 -2.42 -19.47 -1.28
N SER A 299 -2.30 -19.86 -2.57
CA SER A 299 -2.34 -21.25 -3.00
C SER A 299 -1.08 -22.00 -2.55
N ALA A 300 0.11 -21.43 -2.81
CA ALA A 300 1.37 -22.00 -2.37
C ALA A 300 1.44 -22.09 -0.83
N ALA A 301 0.99 -21.05 -0.12
CA ALA A 301 0.93 -21.03 1.33
C ALA A 301 0.01 -22.12 1.90
N ALA A 302 -1.18 -22.29 1.34
CA ALA A 302 -2.12 -23.33 1.75
C ALA A 302 -1.55 -24.74 1.50
N GLN A 303 -0.98 -24.97 0.31
CA GLN A 303 -0.32 -26.22 -0.03
C GLN A 303 0.85 -26.55 0.92
N ALA A 304 1.67 -25.56 1.25
CA ALA A 304 2.79 -25.71 2.19
C ALA A 304 2.36 -25.68 3.68
N GLY A 305 1.08 -25.43 3.99
CA GLY A 305 0.57 -25.39 5.37
C GLY A 305 1.05 -24.18 6.17
N LYS A 306 1.28 -23.03 5.52
CA LYS A 306 1.68 -21.78 6.18
C LYS A 306 0.46 -21.13 6.86
N GLU A 307 0.66 -20.60 8.06
CA GLU A 307 -0.41 -19.99 8.87
C GLU A 307 -0.63 -18.51 8.54
N LEU A 308 0.44 -17.77 8.25
CA LEU A 308 0.40 -16.37 7.90
C LEU A 308 0.73 -16.17 6.43
N VAL A 309 -0.06 -15.34 5.78
CA VAL A 309 0.15 -14.86 4.40
C VAL A 309 0.06 -13.35 4.39
N LEU A 310 1.12 -12.72 3.95
CA LEU A 310 1.34 -11.29 4.08
C LEU A 310 1.01 -10.53 2.80
N CYS A 311 0.64 -9.26 2.93
CA CYS A 311 0.61 -8.31 1.83
C CYS A 311 1.18 -6.96 2.28
N GLU A 312 2.21 -6.46 1.58
CA GLU A 312 2.59 -5.06 1.66
C GLU A 312 1.52 -4.20 1.00
N MET A 313 1.11 -3.13 1.69
CA MET A 313 -0.03 -2.31 1.29
C MET A 313 0.23 -0.83 1.48
N TYR A 314 -0.50 -0.03 0.69
CA TYR A 314 -0.66 1.43 0.85
C TYR A 314 0.47 2.28 0.27
N GLY A 315 1.67 1.75 0.10
CA GLY A 315 2.79 2.50 -0.47
C GLY A 315 2.47 3.14 -1.82
N VAL A 316 3.15 4.23 -2.14
CA VAL A 316 2.94 5.08 -3.32
C VAL A 316 1.51 5.61 -3.51
N SER A 317 0.69 5.55 -2.45
CA SER A 317 -0.64 6.17 -2.44
C SER A 317 -0.54 7.66 -2.10
N SER A 318 -1.63 8.38 -2.35
CA SER A 318 -1.79 9.76 -1.88
C SER A 318 -1.87 9.81 -0.35
N GLU A 319 -1.44 10.93 0.25
CA GLU A 319 -1.69 11.25 1.67
C GLU A 319 -3.20 11.28 2.02
N ASN A 320 -4.07 11.26 1.02
CA ASN A 320 -5.53 11.20 1.20
C ASN A 320 -6.08 9.78 1.41
N LEU A 321 -5.23 8.78 1.54
CA LEU A 321 -5.65 7.40 1.77
C LEU A 321 -6.34 7.29 3.14
N ALA A 322 -7.68 7.43 3.15
CA ALA A 322 -8.51 7.44 4.35
C ALA A 322 -8.60 6.04 4.99
N LEU A 323 -9.09 5.97 6.23
CA LEU A 323 -9.26 4.69 6.94
C LEU A 323 -10.16 3.71 6.18
N ARG A 324 -11.20 4.21 5.48
CA ARG A 324 -12.07 3.39 4.63
C ARG A 324 -11.31 2.74 3.46
N ASP A 325 -10.41 3.50 2.83
CA ASP A 325 -9.64 3.01 1.69
C ASP A 325 -8.65 1.93 2.14
N GLN A 326 -8.02 2.13 3.29
CA GLN A 326 -7.11 1.16 3.91
C GLN A 326 -7.84 -0.14 4.27
N LEU A 327 -9.03 -0.05 4.88
CA LEU A 327 -9.81 -1.25 5.22
C LEU A 327 -10.33 -1.97 3.97
N TYR A 328 -10.81 -1.22 2.98
CA TYR A 328 -11.24 -1.79 1.69
C TYR A 328 -10.14 -2.62 1.03
N LEU A 329 -8.92 -2.06 0.96
CA LEU A 329 -7.78 -2.76 0.37
C LEU A 329 -7.43 -4.02 1.15
N PHE A 330 -7.41 -3.93 2.48
CA PHE A 330 -7.15 -5.10 3.32
C PHE A 330 -8.23 -6.17 3.15
N ASP A 331 -9.51 -5.83 3.23
CA ASP A 331 -10.63 -6.77 3.12
C ASP A 331 -10.68 -7.46 1.76
N ARG A 332 -10.32 -6.73 0.70
CA ARG A 332 -10.19 -7.32 -0.62
C ARG A 332 -9.18 -8.47 -0.64
N PHE A 333 -7.99 -8.27 -0.08
CA PHE A 333 -6.98 -9.31 -0.04
C PHE A 333 -7.28 -10.39 1.01
N ALA A 334 -7.92 -10.02 2.12
CA ALA A 334 -8.42 -10.97 3.10
C ALA A 334 -9.44 -11.95 2.51
N SER A 335 -10.23 -11.51 1.52
CA SER A 335 -11.17 -12.38 0.81
C SER A 335 -10.50 -13.48 -0.04
N PHE A 336 -9.20 -13.37 -0.33
CA PHE A 336 -8.39 -14.46 -0.89
C PHE A 336 -7.75 -15.33 0.19
N GLY A 337 -7.66 -14.85 1.44
CA GLY A 337 -7.04 -15.55 2.56
C GLY A 337 -5.73 -14.91 3.06
N ILE A 338 -5.38 -13.70 2.58
CA ILE A 338 -4.32 -12.87 3.16
C ILE A 338 -4.75 -12.51 4.59
N ASN A 339 -3.88 -12.74 5.56
CA ASN A 339 -4.20 -12.55 6.98
C ASN A 339 -3.10 -11.84 7.78
N CYS A 340 -2.13 -11.26 7.09
CA CYS A 340 -1.06 -10.47 7.69
C CYS A 340 -0.86 -9.20 6.85
N ARG A 341 -1.21 -8.05 7.42
CA ARG A 341 -1.03 -6.75 6.79
C ARG A 341 0.40 -6.26 7.01
N SER A 342 1.03 -5.66 5.99
CA SER A 342 2.29 -4.93 6.12
C SER A 342 2.10 -3.52 5.59
N VAL A 343 2.05 -2.56 6.50
CA VAL A 343 1.77 -1.15 6.15
C VAL A 343 3.04 -0.49 5.64
N HIS A 344 3.01 0.02 4.43
CA HIS A 344 3.97 0.98 3.91
C HIS A 344 3.34 2.38 4.04
N GLY A 345 3.72 3.32 4.99
CA GLY A 345 4.65 3.00 6.06
C GLY A 345 4.67 4.04 7.15
N TYR A 346 5.20 3.60 8.26
CA TYR A 346 5.47 4.49 9.39
C TYR A 346 6.85 5.13 9.18
N PHE A 347 6.89 6.44 8.94
CA PHE A 347 8.13 7.17 8.76
C PHE A 347 8.59 7.76 10.09
N TYR A 348 9.87 7.66 10.38
CA TYR A 348 10.48 8.24 11.58
C TYR A 348 10.50 9.78 11.53
N SER A 349 10.59 10.36 10.31
CA SER A 349 10.67 11.80 10.12
C SER A 349 10.03 12.25 8.80
N LEU A 350 9.38 13.42 8.83
CA LEU A 350 8.91 14.14 7.65
C LEU A 350 9.91 15.22 7.16
N ARG A 351 11.18 15.13 7.56
CA ARG A 351 12.21 16.11 7.20
C ARG A 351 12.54 16.05 5.70
N GLY A 352 12.72 17.24 5.13
CA GLY A 352 13.23 17.41 3.77
C GLY A 352 12.42 16.66 2.72
N ARG A 353 13.12 16.06 1.76
CA ARG A 353 12.51 15.23 0.70
C ARG A 353 11.81 13.99 1.22
N GLY A 354 12.13 13.55 2.45
CA GLY A 354 11.52 12.38 3.08
C GLY A 354 10.00 12.47 3.12
N LYS A 355 9.44 13.68 3.36
CA LYS A 355 7.98 13.90 3.36
C LYS A 355 7.29 13.70 1.99
N ARG A 356 8.05 13.46 0.93
CA ARG A 356 7.53 13.22 -0.43
C ARG A 356 7.95 11.86 -0.99
N ALA A 357 8.68 11.06 -0.20
CA ALA A 357 9.21 9.77 -0.63
C ALA A 357 8.19 8.66 -0.37
N TYR A 358 7.57 8.16 -1.43
CA TYR A 358 6.64 7.01 -1.39
C TYR A 358 5.53 7.13 -0.32
N PRO A 359 4.70 8.19 -0.33
CA PRO A 359 3.61 8.33 0.64
C PRO A 359 2.58 7.18 0.54
N PRO A 360 1.64 7.03 1.48
CA PRO A 360 1.36 7.95 2.58
C PRO A 360 2.31 7.74 3.76
N HIS A 361 2.52 8.83 4.49
CA HIS A 361 3.30 8.82 5.72
C HIS A 361 2.35 8.57 6.90
N ILE A 362 2.28 7.35 7.37
CA ILE A 362 1.37 6.95 8.45
C ILE A 362 2.16 6.98 9.77
N ASN A 363 1.78 7.83 10.69
CA ASN A 363 2.29 7.91 12.06
C ASN A 363 1.51 9.01 12.84
N TYR A 364 1.98 9.39 14.03
CA TYR A 364 1.40 10.37 14.94
C TYR A 364 1.13 11.76 14.31
N TYR A 365 1.81 12.12 13.27
CA TYR A 365 1.60 13.37 12.53
C TYR A 365 0.38 13.38 11.62
N GLN A 366 -0.24 12.22 11.36
CA GLN A 366 -1.51 12.18 10.62
C GLN A 366 -2.66 12.69 11.51
N PRO A 367 -3.49 13.62 11.02
CA PRO A 367 -4.60 14.16 11.80
C PRO A 367 -5.58 13.11 12.34
N TYR A 368 -5.72 11.99 11.64
CA TYR A 368 -6.61 10.88 12.01
C TYR A 368 -5.94 9.84 12.94
N TRP A 369 -4.72 10.07 13.40
CA TRP A 369 -3.95 9.08 14.18
C TRP A 369 -4.67 8.59 15.43
N GLU A 370 -5.38 9.47 16.13
CA GLU A 370 -6.16 9.08 17.29
C GLU A 370 -7.21 8.00 16.98
N GLN A 371 -7.74 8.00 15.76
CA GLN A 371 -8.76 7.04 15.30
C GLN A 371 -8.15 5.78 14.68
N TYR A 372 -6.85 5.75 14.44
CA TYR A 372 -6.17 4.68 13.70
C TYR A 372 -6.31 3.29 14.36
N GLY A 373 -6.37 3.25 15.70
CA GLY A 373 -6.58 2.02 16.46
C GLY A 373 -7.89 1.28 16.13
N HIS A 374 -8.92 1.97 15.63
CA HIS A 374 -10.15 1.33 15.17
C HIS A 374 -9.90 0.52 13.89
N LEU A 375 -9.14 1.07 12.95
CA LEU A 375 -8.76 0.39 11.72
C LEU A 375 -7.90 -0.84 11.99
N THR A 376 -6.84 -0.70 12.80
CA THR A 376 -5.93 -1.81 13.08
C THR A 376 -6.62 -2.98 13.76
N ARG A 377 -7.56 -2.69 14.66
CA ARG A 377 -8.40 -3.70 15.32
C ARG A 377 -9.31 -4.42 14.32
N GLU A 378 -9.99 -3.68 13.43
CA GLU A 378 -10.90 -4.29 12.45
C GLU A 378 -10.13 -5.14 11.44
N CYS A 379 -8.99 -4.67 10.92
CA CYS A 379 -8.11 -5.46 10.08
C CYS A 379 -7.63 -6.75 10.79
N ALA A 380 -7.21 -6.65 12.06
CA ALA A 380 -6.77 -7.82 12.83
C ALA A 380 -7.91 -8.82 13.05
N LEU A 381 -9.14 -8.35 13.26
CA LEU A 381 -10.31 -9.22 13.42
C LEU A 381 -10.65 -9.94 12.11
N ASN A 382 -10.61 -9.25 10.97
CA ASN A 382 -10.81 -9.84 9.66
C ASN A 382 -9.70 -10.85 9.35
N ALA A 383 -8.43 -10.51 9.61
CA ALA A 383 -7.29 -11.41 9.47
C ALA A 383 -7.45 -12.69 10.30
N TRP A 384 -7.81 -12.55 11.57
CA TRP A 384 -8.08 -13.68 12.44
C TRP A 384 -9.27 -14.53 11.96
N PHE A 385 -10.36 -13.89 11.53
CA PHE A 385 -11.55 -14.60 11.02
C PHE A 385 -11.22 -15.44 9.79
N VAL A 386 -10.50 -14.88 8.81
CA VAL A 386 -10.12 -15.60 7.57
C VAL A 386 -9.01 -16.63 7.79
N SER A 387 -8.36 -16.67 8.95
CA SER A 387 -7.37 -17.69 9.31
C SER A 387 -8.00 -18.94 9.94
N GLN A 388 -9.28 -18.88 10.39
CA GLN A 388 -9.90 -19.98 11.11
C GLN A 388 -10.29 -21.15 10.21
N GLY A 389 -9.91 -22.38 10.60
CA GLY A 389 -10.19 -23.59 9.83
C GLY A 389 -9.41 -23.68 8.50
N GLU A 390 -9.86 -24.58 7.61
CA GLU A 390 -9.22 -24.85 6.32
C GLU A 390 -10.05 -24.27 5.15
N ARG A 391 -9.38 -23.82 4.12
CA ARG A 391 -10.02 -23.40 2.86
C ARG A 391 -10.73 -24.59 2.23
N GLN A 392 -11.91 -24.36 1.67
CA GLN A 392 -12.74 -25.40 1.06
C GLN A 392 -12.64 -25.36 -0.47
N ASN A 393 -11.42 -25.50 -1.00
CA ASN A 393 -11.16 -25.51 -2.44
C ASN A 393 -10.88 -26.95 -2.91
N SER A 394 -11.71 -27.49 -3.81
CA SER A 394 -11.53 -28.81 -4.42
C SER A 394 -11.06 -28.76 -5.87
N ILE A 395 -10.89 -27.56 -6.41
CA ILE A 395 -10.49 -27.28 -7.80
C ILE A 395 -9.07 -26.73 -7.79
N LEU A 396 -8.21 -27.28 -8.67
CA LEU A 396 -6.88 -26.78 -8.97
C LEU A 396 -6.90 -26.17 -10.38
N LEU A 397 -6.64 -24.88 -10.52
CA LEU A 397 -6.39 -24.22 -11.79
C LEU A 397 -4.90 -24.23 -12.09
N LEU A 398 -4.48 -24.92 -13.14
CA LEU A 398 -3.05 -25.02 -13.48
C LEU A 398 -2.51 -23.68 -13.99
N LEU A 399 -1.44 -23.20 -13.38
CA LEU A 399 -0.68 -22.03 -13.84
C LEU A 399 0.10 -22.42 -15.11
N PRO A 400 -0.15 -21.84 -16.30
CA PRO A 400 0.46 -22.29 -17.57
C PRO A 400 1.90 -21.78 -17.73
N TRP A 401 2.70 -21.86 -16.67
CA TRP A 401 4.05 -21.30 -16.62
C TRP A 401 4.99 -21.92 -17.66
N ASN A 402 4.95 -23.25 -17.86
CA ASN A 402 5.81 -23.92 -18.86
C ASN A 402 5.50 -23.45 -20.28
N THR A 403 4.24 -23.20 -20.58
CA THR A 403 3.82 -22.59 -21.85
C THR A 403 4.38 -21.17 -21.95
N ALA A 404 4.21 -20.35 -20.93
CA ALA A 404 4.71 -18.98 -20.89
C ALA A 404 6.25 -18.94 -21.07
N ALA A 405 6.99 -19.80 -20.35
CA ALA A 405 8.44 -19.91 -20.46
C ALA A 405 8.90 -20.28 -21.88
N SER A 406 8.12 -21.10 -22.59
CA SER A 406 8.42 -21.48 -23.98
C SER A 406 8.20 -20.33 -24.99
N LEU A 407 7.36 -19.37 -24.63
CA LEU A 407 6.98 -18.22 -25.49
C LEU A 407 7.88 -17.00 -25.24
N TYR A 408 8.45 -16.83 -24.06
CA TYR A 408 9.16 -15.61 -23.69
C TYR A 408 10.49 -15.44 -24.40
N ALA A 409 10.56 -14.47 -25.31
CA ALA A 409 11.78 -14.07 -26.05
C ALA A 409 12.16 -12.62 -25.71
N ARG A 410 13.38 -12.39 -25.21
CA ARG A 410 13.80 -11.06 -24.72
C ARG A 410 14.04 -10.02 -25.82
N GLY A 411 14.48 -10.45 -27.01
CA GLY A 411 14.83 -9.53 -28.12
C GLY A 411 13.64 -8.86 -28.79
N GLU A 412 12.45 -9.41 -28.65
CA GLU A 412 11.22 -8.88 -29.25
C GLU A 412 10.48 -7.91 -28.31
N MET A 413 11.09 -7.58 -27.18
CA MET A 413 10.45 -6.86 -26.09
C MET A 413 11.06 -5.48 -25.90
N THR A 414 10.78 -4.60 -26.85
CA THR A 414 10.77 -3.17 -26.57
C THR A 414 9.39 -2.83 -26.02
N ASP A 415 9.24 -2.66 -24.71
CA ASP A 415 8.05 -2.19 -23.98
C ASP A 415 6.70 -2.89 -24.27
N GLY A 416 6.68 -3.97 -25.04
CA GLY A 416 5.48 -4.72 -25.41
C GLY A 416 5.64 -6.22 -25.20
N ALA A 417 4.69 -6.86 -24.55
CA ALA A 417 4.63 -8.30 -24.40
C ALA A 417 4.70 -9.01 -25.79
N VAL A 418 5.39 -10.13 -25.86
CA VAL A 418 5.25 -11.08 -26.99
C VAL A 418 3.75 -11.33 -27.18
N PRO A 419 3.13 -11.08 -28.35
CA PRO A 419 1.67 -11.13 -28.49
C PRO A 419 1.04 -12.45 -28.02
N ALA A 420 1.73 -13.58 -28.23
CA ALA A 420 1.25 -14.89 -27.76
C ALA A 420 1.27 -15.01 -26.22
N LEU A 421 2.28 -14.43 -25.59
CA LEU A 421 2.39 -14.39 -24.13
C LEU A 421 1.30 -13.50 -23.52
N ALA A 422 1.10 -12.31 -24.08
CA ALA A 422 0.04 -11.40 -23.64
C ALA A 422 -1.37 -12.03 -23.81
N ALA A 423 -1.61 -12.76 -24.90
CA ALA A 423 -2.87 -13.48 -25.10
C ALA A 423 -3.07 -14.60 -24.06
N LEU A 424 -2.00 -15.32 -23.69
CA LEU A 424 -2.06 -16.33 -22.64
C LEU A 424 -2.35 -15.70 -21.25
N GLU A 425 -1.69 -14.60 -20.93
CA GLU A 425 -1.91 -13.84 -19.69
C GLU A 425 -3.36 -13.34 -19.58
N SER A 426 -3.86 -12.71 -20.65
CA SER A 426 -5.25 -12.22 -20.66
C SER A 426 -6.25 -13.38 -20.51
N ALA A 427 -6.07 -14.48 -21.22
CA ALA A 427 -6.96 -15.64 -21.13
C ALA A 427 -6.92 -16.29 -19.74
N PHE A 428 -5.77 -16.30 -19.09
CA PHE A 428 -5.63 -16.82 -17.74
C PHE A 428 -6.35 -15.94 -16.72
N LEU A 429 -6.12 -14.63 -16.76
CA LEU A 429 -6.77 -13.65 -15.89
C LEU A 429 -8.31 -13.66 -16.07
N ASP A 430 -8.79 -13.76 -17.33
CA ASP A 430 -10.23 -13.85 -17.61
C ASP A 430 -10.85 -15.11 -16.99
N LEU A 431 -10.10 -16.21 -16.97
CA LEU A 431 -10.55 -17.45 -16.33
C LEU A 431 -10.56 -17.32 -14.79
N GLU A 432 -9.55 -16.73 -14.18
CA GLU A 432 -9.52 -16.44 -12.73
C GLU A 432 -10.75 -15.59 -12.32
N ARG A 433 -11.03 -14.54 -13.07
CA ARG A 433 -12.19 -13.67 -12.87
C ARG A 433 -13.51 -14.40 -13.06
N LEU A 434 -13.60 -15.22 -14.10
CA LEU A 434 -14.79 -16.01 -14.38
C LEU A 434 -15.12 -16.94 -13.21
N LEU A 435 -14.14 -17.66 -12.70
CA LEU A 435 -14.34 -18.59 -11.60
C LEU A 435 -14.69 -17.82 -10.31
N SER A 436 -13.93 -16.80 -9.96
CA SER A 436 -14.19 -15.96 -8.77
C SER A 436 -15.56 -15.29 -8.82
N GLY A 437 -15.91 -14.67 -9.95
CA GLY A 437 -17.19 -13.99 -10.17
C GLY A 437 -18.41 -14.91 -10.23
N ASN A 438 -18.20 -16.23 -10.29
CA ASN A 438 -19.27 -17.23 -10.16
C ASN A 438 -19.25 -17.92 -8.77
N GLY A 439 -18.47 -17.38 -7.82
CA GLY A 439 -18.36 -17.91 -6.46
C GLY A 439 -17.73 -19.30 -6.38
N ILE A 440 -16.91 -19.67 -7.36
CA ILE A 440 -16.19 -20.95 -7.43
C ILE A 440 -14.82 -20.75 -6.77
N GLY A 441 -14.61 -21.42 -5.64
CA GLY A 441 -13.32 -21.45 -4.96
C GLY A 441 -12.34 -22.41 -5.66
N PHE A 442 -11.10 -21.94 -5.86
CA PHE A 442 -10.03 -22.73 -6.46
C PHE A 442 -8.67 -22.31 -5.89
N ASP A 443 -7.68 -23.18 -6.06
CA ASP A 443 -6.27 -22.85 -5.84
C ASP A 443 -5.51 -22.97 -7.14
N LEU A 444 -4.37 -22.26 -7.24
CA LEU A 444 -3.46 -22.41 -8.38
C LEU A 444 -2.55 -23.64 -8.18
N GLY A 445 -2.23 -24.31 -9.30
CA GLY A 445 -1.27 -25.40 -9.36
C GLY A 445 -0.01 -24.98 -10.12
N ASP A 446 1.13 -25.07 -9.47
CA ASP A 446 2.43 -24.81 -10.08
C ASP A 446 3.15 -26.13 -10.38
N GLU A 447 3.68 -26.27 -11.59
CA GLU A 447 4.28 -27.53 -12.04
C GLU A 447 5.60 -27.89 -11.31
N PHE A 448 6.34 -26.89 -10.77
CA PHE A 448 7.52 -27.15 -9.92
C PHE A 448 7.12 -27.73 -8.56
N ILE A 449 6.09 -27.18 -7.95
CA ILE A 449 5.54 -27.68 -6.67
C ILE A 449 4.92 -29.07 -6.90
N MET A 450 4.18 -29.25 -7.99
CA MET A 450 3.57 -30.54 -8.35
C MET A 450 4.64 -31.62 -8.65
N GLU A 451 5.78 -31.27 -9.24
CA GLU A 451 6.90 -32.19 -9.46
C GLU A 451 7.48 -32.69 -8.14
N ASP A 452 7.65 -31.78 -7.17
CA ASP A 452 8.34 -32.06 -5.90
C ASP A 452 7.41 -32.69 -4.85
N GLU A 453 6.14 -32.28 -4.78
CA GLU A 453 5.20 -32.59 -3.69
C GLU A 453 3.88 -33.24 -4.16
N GLY A 454 3.66 -33.32 -5.47
CA GLY A 454 2.42 -33.85 -6.03
C GLY A 454 2.30 -35.36 -5.91
N SER A 455 1.16 -35.86 -5.49
CA SER A 455 0.83 -37.28 -5.39
C SER A 455 -0.66 -37.52 -5.63
N VAL A 456 -1.05 -38.80 -5.77
CA VAL A 456 -2.46 -39.18 -5.93
C VAL A 456 -2.85 -40.09 -4.77
N SER A 457 -3.90 -39.74 -4.02
CA SER A 457 -4.45 -40.49 -2.93
C SER A 457 -5.97 -40.39 -2.89
N ASP A 458 -6.68 -41.48 -2.68
CA ASP A 458 -8.14 -41.57 -2.52
C ASP A 458 -8.92 -40.82 -3.64
N GLY A 459 -8.44 -40.98 -4.88
CA GLY A 459 -9.05 -40.33 -6.05
C GLY A 459 -8.90 -38.78 -6.06
N SER A 460 -7.97 -38.26 -5.28
CA SER A 460 -7.61 -36.83 -5.24
C SER A 460 -6.17 -36.61 -5.70
N LEU A 461 -5.92 -35.48 -6.32
CA LEU A 461 -4.58 -34.92 -6.49
C LEU A 461 -4.20 -34.20 -5.20
N VAL A 462 -3.16 -34.67 -4.53
CA VAL A 462 -2.66 -34.11 -3.28
C VAL A 462 -1.39 -33.32 -3.56
N ILE A 463 -1.35 -32.06 -3.11
CA ILE A 463 -0.18 -31.21 -3.13
C ILE A 463 0.01 -30.69 -1.70
N GLY A 464 1.08 -31.13 -1.03
CA GLY A 464 1.33 -30.79 0.36
C GLY A 464 0.14 -31.09 1.28
N LYS A 465 -0.50 -30.07 1.84
CA LYS A 465 -1.68 -30.19 2.75
C LYS A 465 -3.03 -30.15 2.03
N CYS A 466 -3.06 -29.83 0.73
CA CYS A 466 -4.30 -29.66 -0.03
C CYS A 466 -4.62 -30.86 -0.91
N ALA A 467 -5.92 -31.14 -1.10
CA ALA A 467 -6.41 -32.26 -1.92
C ALA A 467 -7.50 -31.78 -2.90
N TYR A 468 -7.30 -32.05 -4.17
CA TYR A 468 -8.15 -31.57 -5.27
C TYR A 468 -8.85 -32.70 -5.98
N LYS A 469 -10.12 -32.51 -6.35
CA LYS A 469 -10.95 -33.46 -7.10
C LYS A 469 -10.96 -33.17 -8.60
N THR A 470 -10.76 -31.91 -8.96
CA THR A 470 -10.78 -31.46 -10.34
C THR A 470 -9.57 -30.58 -10.62
N VAL A 471 -8.91 -30.82 -11.75
CA VAL A 471 -7.87 -29.96 -12.31
C VAL A 471 -8.40 -29.27 -13.56
N VAL A 472 -8.20 -27.97 -13.68
CA VAL A 472 -8.58 -27.18 -14.86
C VAL A 472 -7.31 -26.72 -15.57
N LEU A 473 -7.22 -27.04 -16.85
CA LEU A 473 -6.18 -26.58 -17.77
C LEU A 473 -6.72 -25.34 -18.52
N PRO A 474 -6.07 -24.18 -18.37
CA PRO A 474 -6.53 -22.95 -19.04
C PRO A 474 -6.32 -23.00 -20.55
N ARG A 475 -7.06 -22.15 -21.28
CA ARG A 475 -6.92 -21.98 -22.72
C ARG A 475 -5.47 -21.56 -23.06
N GLY A 476 -4.94 -22.17 -24.12
CA GLY A 476 -3.60 -21.85 -24.61
C GLY A 476 -2.48 -22.65 -23.93
N THR A 477 -2.79 -23.59 -23.03
CA THR A 477 -1.80 -24.51 -22.47
C THR A 477 -1.30 -25.46 -23.55
N VAL A 478 -0.11 -25.20 -24.10
CA VAL A 478 0.51 -26.01 -25.17
C VAL A 478 1.69 -26.83 -24.69
N LYS A 479 2.18 -26.56 -23.45
CA LYS A 479 3.33 -27.29 -22.88
C LYS A 479 3.09 -27.60 -21.41
N LEU A 480 3.29 -28.87 -21.06
CA LEU A 480 3.28 -29.39 -19.69
C LEU A 480 4.61 -30.12 -19.44
N ALA A 481 5.06 -30.17 -18.20
CA ALA A 481 6.17 -31.01 -17.81
C ALA A 481 5.78 -32.51 -17.90
N ASP A 482 6.74 -33.37 -18.22
CA ASP A 482 6.50 -34.82 -18.28
C ASP A 482 6.04 -35.39 -16.93
N SER A 483 6.55 -34.83 -15.82
CA SER A 483 6.11 -35.15 -14.46
C SER A 483 4.64 -34.81 -14.25
N THR A 484 4.20 -33.62 -14.67
CA THR A 484 2.80 -33.19 -14.61
C THR A 484 1.90 -34.09 -15.45
N VAL A 485 2.29 -34.42 -16.67
CA VAL A 485 1.50 -35.34 -17.53
C VAL A 485 1.33 -36.70 -16.87
N LYS A 486 2.41 -37.26 -16.30
CA LYS A 486 2.35 -38.55 -15.59
C LYS A 486 1.43 -38.48 -14.36
N LEU A 487 1.54 -37.41 -13.57
CA LEU A 487 0.75 -37.17 -12.38
C LEU A 487 -0.75 -37.03 -12.72
N LEU A 488 -1.10 -36.24 -13.73
CA LEU A 488 -2.48 -36.05 -14.15
C LEU A 488 -3.10 -37.31 -14.73
N LYS A 489 -2.35 -38.13 -15.49
CA LYS A 489 -2.83 -39.43 -15.96
C LYS A 489 -3.06 -40.40 -14.80
N ALA A 490 -2.20 -40.43 -13.80
CA ALA A 490 -2.40 -41.23 -12.59
C ALA A 490 -3.64 -40.77 -11.81
N PHE A 491 -3.84 -39.46 -11.73
CA PHE A 491 -4.99 -38.83 -11.08
C PHE A 491 -6.30 -39.22 -11.78
N GLN A 492 -6.39 -39.11 -13.10
CA GLN A 492 -7.56 -39.55 -13.87
C GLN A 492 -7.83 -41.05 -13.71
N LYS A 493 -6.79 -41.90 -13.75
CA LYS A 493 -6.94 -43.34 -13.50
C LYS A 493 -7.49 -43.64 -12.12
N ALA A 494 -7.24 -42.79 -11.14
CA ALA A 494 -7.76 -42.93 -9.77
C ALA A 494 -9.17 -42.32 -9.61
N GLY A 495 -9.79 -41.84 -10.67
CA GLY A 495 -11.14 -41.28 -10.68
C GLY A 495 -11.22 -39.74 -10.57
N GLY A 496 -10.06 -39.06 -10.56
CA GLY A 496 -10.01 -37.61 -10.60
C GLY A 496 -10.37 -37.04 -11.98
N ARG A 497 -10.78 -35.76 -12.01
CA ARG A 497 -11.22 -35.12 -13.28
C ARG A 497 -10.20 -34.12 -13.74
N VAL A 498 -9.90 -34.14 -15.04
CA VAL A 498 -9.09 -33.10 -15.68
C VAL A 498 -9.92 -32.45 -16.78
N LEU A 499 -10.29 -31.20 -16.61
CA LEU A 499 -11.04 -30.39 -17.58
C LEU A 499 -10.07 -29.48 -18.31
N SER A 500 -10.26 -29.26 -19.61
CA SER A 500 -9.47 -28.31 -20.39
C SER A 500 -10.38 -27.29 -21.08
N LEU A 501 -10.05 -26.04 -21.00
CA LEU A 501 -10.73 -24.98 -21.76
C LEU A 501 -10.03 -24.81 -23.14
N GLY A 502 -10.49 -25.60 -24.13
CA GLY A 502 -9.88 -25.69 -25.43
C GLY A 502 -8.79 -26.79 -25.54
N ASP A 503 -8.02 -26.75 -26.61
CA ASP A 503 -7.00 -27.77 -26.90
C ASP A 503 -5.90 -27.78 -25.84
N THR A 504 -5.40 -28.98 -25.53
CA THR A 504 -4.37 -29.22 -24.53
C THR A 504 -3.42 -30.34 -24.97
N PRO A 505 -2.16 -30.37 -24.50
CA PRO A 505 -1.25 -31.49 -24.75
C PRO A 505 -1.66 -32.79 -24.03
N LEU A 506 -2.59 -32.73 -23.07
CA LEU A 506 -3.14 -33.90 -22.40
C LEU A 506 -4.38 -34.41 -23.14
N THR A 507 -4.20 -35.45 -23.98
CA THR A 507 -5.25 -35.98 -24.85
C THR A 507 -6.41 -36.64 -24.11
N GLU A 508 -6.21 -37.03 -22.86
CA GLU A 508 -7.21 -37.67 -22.00
C GLU A 508 -8.06 -36.63 -21.19
N ALA A 509 -7.79 -35.34 -21.34
CA ALA A 509 -8.58 -34.30 -20.63
C ALA A 509 -9.98 -34.15 -21.26
N ASP A 510 -10.99 -33.88 -20.43
CA ASP A 510 -12.34 -33.54 -20.87
C ASP A 510 -12.34 -32.10 -21.42
N VAL A 511 -12.47 -31.96 -22.72
CA VAL A 511 -12.39 -30.64 -23.38
C VAL A 511 -13.73 -29.90 -23.28
N CYS A 512 -13.71 -28.75 -22.63
CA CYS A 512 -14.79 -27.78 -22.60
C CYS A 512 -14.62 -26.76 -23.74
N LEU A 513 -15.54 -26.72 -24.67
CA LEU A 513 -15.50 -25.83 -25.85
C LEU A 513 -15.85 -24.37 -25.53
N SER A 514 -16.39 -24.10 -24.34
CA SER A 514 -16.74 -22.75 -23.88
C SER A 514 -16.68 -22.63 -22.35
N GLU A 515 -16.53 -21.39 -21.86
CA GLU A 515 -16.59 -21.04 -20.44
C GLU A 515 -17.90 -21.51 -19.78
N ALA A 516 -19.03 -21.33 -20.47
CA ALA A 516 -20.34 -21.80 -19.99
C ALA A 516 -20.39 -23.32 -19.82
N ALA A 517 -19.68 -24.09 -20.67
CA ALA A 517 -19.56 -25.53 -20.50
C ALA A 517 -18.68 -25.86 -19.27
N LEU A 518 -17.57 -25.21 -19.12
CA LEU A 518 -16.70 -25.36 -17.95
C LEU A 518 -17.45 -25.05 -16.65
N LEU A 519 -18.14 -23.93 -16.55
CA LEU A 519 -18.91 -23.55 -15.36
C LEU A 519 -19.99 -24.60 -15.02
N ARG A 520 -20.70 -25.16 -16.03
CA ARG A 520 -21.68 -26.23 -15.79
C ARG A 520 -21.04 -27.51 -15.24
N GLU A 521 -19.86 -27.87 -15.71
CA GLU A 521 -19.13 -29.01 -15.16
C GLU A 521 -18.68 -28.79 -13.73
N LEU A 522 -18.12 -27.61 -13.42
CA LEU A 522 -17.64 -27.25 -12.09
C LEU A 522 -18.80 -27.11 -11.08
N ALA A 523 -19.94 -26.57 -11.50
CA ALA A 523 -21.13 -26.44 -10.63
C ALA A 523 -21.71 -27.78 -10.13
N LYS A 524 -21.39 -28.89 -10.79
CA LYS A 524 -21.79 -30.23 -10.32
C LYS A 524 -21.05 -30.64 -9.06
N GLU A 525 -19.82 -30.18 -8.88
CA GLU A 525 -18.94 -30.55 -7.77
C GLU A 525 -18.90 -29.48 -6.67
N THR A 526 -19.00 -28.22 -7.06
CA THR A 526 -18.96 -27.08 -6.14
C THR A 526 -20.24 -26.24 -6.26
N PRO A 527 -21.36 -26.71 -5.65
CA PRO A 527 -22.59 -25.94 -5.67
C PRO A 527 -22.40 -24.62 -4.93
N SER A 528 -22.86 -23.52 -5.50
CA SER A 528 -22.81 -22.20 -4.88
C SER A 528 -23.44 -22.24 -3.48
N LEU A 529 -22.79 -21.59 -2.52
CA LEU A 529 -23.25 -21.44 -1.13
C LEU A 529 -24.34 -20.37 -0.98
N LEU A 530 -24.38 -19.44 -1.91
CA LEU A 530 -25.27 -18.29 -1.88
C LEU A 530 -25.75 -17.91 -3.30
N GLU A 531 -26.80 -17.11 -3.33
CA GLU A 531 -27.30 -16.40 -4.49
C GLU A 531 -27.18 -14.90 -4.23
N SER A 532 -26.97 -14.08 -5.26
CA SER A 532 -26.85 -12.64 -5.17
C SER A 532 -27.53 -11.96 -6.36
N ASP A 533 -27.91 -10.69 -6.18
CA ASP A 533 -28.35 -9.83 -7.29
C ASP A 533 -27.20 -9.52 -8.28
N ASP A 534 -25.95 -9.57 -7.82
CA ASP A 534 -24.75 -9.55 -8.65
C ASP A 534 -23.60 -10.33 -7.98
N LEU A 535 -23.46 -11.59 -8.37
CA LEU A 535 -22.40 -12.45 -7.81
C LEU A 535 -21.01 -12.04 -8.27
N SER A 536 -20.89 -11.40 -9.44
CA SER A 536 -19.60 -10.98 -9.99
C SER A 536 -18.93 -9.84 -9.22
N ALA A 537 -19.72 -9.08 -8.47
CA ALA A 537 -19.22 -8.04 -7.58
C ALA A 537 -18.73 -8.58 -6.20
N LEU A 538 -18.93 -9.89 -5.96
CA LEU A 538 -18.61 -10.48 -4.66
C LEU A 538 -17.37 -11.38 -4.75
N GLN A 539 -16.51 -11.28 -3.76
CA GLN A 539 -15.46 -12.26 -3.49
C GLN A 539 -15.81 -13.07 -2.25
N ILE A 540 -15.62 -14.38 -2.33
CA ILE A 540 -16.15 -15.31 -1.33
C ILE A 540 -15.03 -16.24 -0.88
N LEU A 541 -14.74 -16.22 0.43
CA LEU A 541 -13.82 -17.17 1.05
C LEU A 541 -14.62 -18.10 1.99
N HIS A 542 -14.64 -19.38 1.65
CA HIS A 542 -15.27 -20.44 2.44
C HIS A 542 -14.22 -21.20 3.25
N ARG A 543 -14.44 -21.29 4.55
CA ARG A 543 -13.55 -22.00 5.48
C ARG A 543 -14.34 -22.92 6.37
N LYS A 544 -13.71 -24.03 6.77
CA LYS A 544 -14.32 -25.02 7.65
C LYS A 544 -13.31 -25.56 8.65
N GLY A 545 -13.69 -25.55 9.90
CA GLY A 545 -12.97 -26.11 11.05
C GLY A 545 -13.98 -26.57 12.07
N GLU A 546 -13.85 -26.15 13.34
CA GLU A 546 -14.89 -26.34 14.36
C GLU A 546 -16.22 -25.69 13.95
N LYS A 547 -16.15 -24.59 13.22
CA LYS A 547 -17.27 -23.89 12.59
C LYS A 547 -17.05 -23.77 11.10
N GLU A 548 -18.17 -23.69 10.37
CA GLU A 548 -18.18 -23.38 8.95
C GLU A 548 -18.38 -21.87 8.81
N LEU A 549 -17.47 -21.21 8.08
CA LEU A 549 -17.35 -19.76 7.99
C LEU A 549 -17.38 -19.29 6.55
N LEU A 550 -17.97 -18.12 6.35
CA LEU A 550 -17.98 -17.44 5.06
C LEU A 550 -17.57 -15.98 5.24
N PHE A 551 -16.52 -15.57 4.56
CA PHE A 551 -16.16 -14.16 4.41
C PHE A 551 -16.62 -13.71 3.03
N VAL A 552 -17.49 -12.71 2.97
CA VAL A 552 -18.05 -12.17 1.71
C VAL A 552 -17.68 -10.71 1.61
N PHE A 553 -16.89 -10.37 0.60
CA PHE A 553 -16.44 -9.01 0.33
C PHE A 553 -17.10 -8.47 -0.94
N ASN A 554 -17.59 -7.23 -0.88
CA ASN A 554 -18.18 -6.52 -2.01
C ASN A 554 -17.13 -5.63 -2.67
N THR A 555 -16.76 -5.95 -3.90
CA THR A 555 -15.79 -5.16 -4.69
C THR A 555 -16.40 -3.90 -5.29
N ASP A 556 -17.73 -3.79 -5.34
CA ASP A 556 -18.42 -2.57 -5.76
C ASP A 556 -18.47 -1.55 -4.62
N CYS A 557 -17.72 -0.46 -4.77
CA CYS A 557 -17.68 0.62 -3.79
C CYS A 557 -18.93 1.53 -3.80
N ARG A 558 -19.85 1.32 -4.74
CA ARG A 558 -21.00 2.22 -4.97
C ARG A 558 -22.31 1.63 -4.55
N LYS A 559 -22.42 0.31 -4.64
CA LYS A 559 -23.69 -0.40 -4.50
C LYS A 559 -23.54 -1.51 -3.47
N GLU A 560 -24.47 -1.57 -2.54
CA GLU A 560 -24.67 -2.74 -1.70
C GLU A 560 -25.28 -3.89 -2.50
N HIS A 561 -24.93 -5.13 -2.14
CA HIS A 561 -25.48 -6.32 -2.78
C HIS A 561 -26.20 -7.21 -1.78
N ARG A 562 -27.37 -7.74 -2.21
CA ARG A 562 -28.14 -8.66 -1.39
C ARG A 562 -27.73 -10.09 -1.70
N ILE A 563 -27.56 -10.86 -0.64
CA ILE A 563 -27.22 -12.28 -0.72
C ILE A 563 -28.28 -13.13 -0.02
N THR A 564 -28.52 -14.30 -0.57
CA THR A 564 -29.36 -15.34 0.03
C THR A 564 -28.54 -16.61 0.19
N LEU A 565 -28.28 -17.00 1.43
CA LEU A 565 -27.51 -18.22 1.76
C LEU A 565 -28.42 -19.45 1.66
N LYS A 566 -27.84 -20.58 1.25
CA LYS A 566 -28.52 -21.90 1.28
C LYS A 566 -28.65 -22.51 2.67
N LYS A 567 -27.90 -22.02 3.63
CA LYS A 567 -27.95 -22.40 5.06
C LYS A 567 -28.03 -21.14 5.90
N SER A 568 -28.67 -21.21 7.06
CA SER A 568 -28.69 -20.09 8.01
C SER A 568 -27.29 -19.79 8.54
N ALA A 569 -26.97 -18.51 8.66
CA ALA A 569 -25.74 -18.03 9.30
C ALA A 569 -26.06 -16.88 10.26
N SER A 570 -25.13 -16.55 11.13
CA SER A 570 -25.14 -15.34 11.93
C SER A 570 -23.98 -14.44 11.54
N LEU A 571 -24.21 -13.13 11.60
CA LEU A 571 -23.15 -12.14 11.41
C LEU A 571 -22.28 -12.09 12.67
N PHE A 572 -20.95 -12.16 12.47
CA PHE A 572 -19.96 -12.03 13.54
C PHE A 572 -19.50 -10.56 13.59
N GLU A 573 -19.89 -9.88 14.65
CA GLU A 573 -19.69 -8.45 14.85
C GLU A 573 -18.27 -8.11 15.35
N SER A 574 -17.91 -6.83 15.28
CA SER A 574 -16.58 -6.34 15.71
C SER A 574 -16.36 -6.43 17.23
N ASP A 575 -17.40 -6.63 18.03
CA ASP A 575 -17.32 -6.91 19.47
C ASP A 575 -17.30 -8.41 19.82
N GLY A 576 -17.33 -9.27 18.78
CA GLY A 576 -17.36 -10.72 18.93
C GLY A 576 -18.73 -11.33 19.17
N SER A 577 -19.77 -10.54 19.19
CA SER A 577 -21.15 -11.02 19.29
C SER A 577 -21.63 -11.64 17.97
N LEU A 578 -22.65 -12.47 18.04
CA LEU A 578 -23.37 -12.99 16.88
C LEU A 578 -24.72 -12.28 16.80
N SER A 579 -24.95 -11.64 15.68
CA SER A 579 -26.20 -10.92 15.37
C SER A 579 -26.83 -11.41 14.08
N GLN A 580 -27.99 -10.88 13.74
CA GLN A 580 -28.70 -11.05 12.46
C GLN A 580 -28.69 -12.53 11.95
N ALA A 581 -29.24 -13.45 12.75
CA ALA A 581 -29.36 -14.84 12.31
C ALA A 581 -30.38 -15.01 11.17
N GLY A 582 -29.99 -15.71 10.10
CA GLY A 582 -30.91 -15.94 8.97
C GLY A 582 -30.19 -16.39 7.69
N THR A 583 -30.88 -16.23 6.56
CA THR A 583 -30.36 -16.57 5.23
C THR A 583 -30.17 -15.33 4.33
N HIS A 584 -30.75 -14.20 4.69
CA HIS A 584 -30.71 -12.99 3.86
C HIS A 584 -29.81 -11.94 4.52
N PHE A 585 -28.84 -11.43 3.79
CA PHE A 585 -27.91 -10.41 4.25
C PHE A 585 -27.69 -9.35 3.15
N THR A 586 -27.28 -8.17 3.57
CA THR A 586 -26.82 -7.11 2.67
C THR A 586 -25.33 -6.89 2.88
N VAL A 587 -24.53 -7.06 1.83
CA VAL A 587 -23.10 -6.77 1.84
C VAL A 587 -22.91 -5.29 1.50
N PRO A 588 -22.38 -4.47 2.42
CA PRO A 588 -22.22 -3.03 2.20
C PRO A 588 -21.35 -2.73 0.98
N ALA A 589 -21.54 -1.57 0.38
CA ALA A 589 -20.67 -1.07 -0.69
C ALA A 589 -19.21 -1.01 -0.22
N GLY A 590 -18.31 -1.71 -0.90
CA GLY A 590 -16.90 -1.81 -0.54
C GLY A 590 -16.60 -2.40 0.84
N GLY A 591 -17.54 -3.13 1.43
CA GLY A 591 -17.40 -3.73 2.74
C GLY A 591 -17.45 -5.26 2.73
N ALA A 592 -17.24 -5.86 3.89
CA ALA A 592 -17.23 -7.30 4.08
C ALA A 592 -18.24 -7.77 5.14
N LEU A 593 -18.64 -9.03 5.04
CA LEU A 593 -19.41 -9.74 6.06
C LEU A 593 -18.64 -10.96 6.56
N ARG A 594 -18.62 -11.14 7.87
CA ARG A 594 -18.12 -12.31 8.57
C ARG A 594 -19.31 -13.18 9.00
N LEU A 595 -19.55 -14.27 8.28
CA LEU A 595 -20.73 -15.10 8.48
C LEU A 595 -20.33 -16.47 9.09
N VAL A 596 -21.01 -16.85 10.15
CA VAL A 596 -20.84 -18.14 10.84
C VAL A 596 -22.09 -18.99 10.62
N PHE A 597 -21.96 -20.10 9.91
CA PHE A 597 -23.07 -21.00 9.66
C PHE A 597 -23.62 -21.62 10.94
N GLN A 598 -24.93 -21.70 11.07
CA GLN A 598 -25.62 -22.25 12.20
C GLN A 598 -26.10 -23.67 11.92
N GLU A 599 -26.07 -24.55 12.95
CA GLU A 599 -26.58 -25.91 12.86
C GLU A 599 -28.12 -25.97 12.82
N ARG A 600 -28.79 -24.95 13.31
CA ARG A 600 -30.26 -24.83 13.34
C ARG A 600 -30.72 -23.67 12.50
N ILE A 601 -31.85 -23.85 11.81
CA ILE A 601 -32.53 -22.78 11.09
C ILE A 601 -33.04 -21.77 12.13
N CYS A 602 -32.52 -20.56 12.12
CA CYS A 602 -33.07 -19.45 12.88
C CYS A 602 -34.19 -18.78 12.06
N PRO A 603 -35.29 -18.35 12.67
CA PRO A 603 -36.27 -17.54 11.97
C PRO A 603 -35.61 -16.27 11.45
N PRO A 604 -36.03 -15.75 10.30
CA PRO A 604 -35.52 -14.49 9.79
C PRO A 604 -35.75 -13.38 10.82
N ALA A 605 -34.80 -12.45 10.90
CA ALA A 605 -35.00 -11.25 11.70
C ALA A 605 -36.27 -10.52 11.22
N PRO A 606 -37.09 -9.93 12.13
CA PRO A 606 -38.26 -9.18 11.74
C PRO A 606 -37.90 -8.07 10.75
N CYS A 607 -38.74 -7.90 9.74
CA CYS A 607 -38.59 -6.79 8.81
C CYS A 607 -38.76 -5.47 9.58
N ARG A 608 -37.80 -4.57 9.51
CA ARG A 608 -37.89 -3.25 10.15
C ARG A 608 -38.09 -2.19 9.10
N GLN A 609 -39.02 -1.31 9.31
CA GLN A 609 -39.22 -0.12 8.49
C GLN A 609 -38.35 1.02 9.01
N THR A 610 -37.42 1.51 8.20
CA THR A 610 -36.60 2.66 8.56
C THR A 610 -37.35 3.95 8.27
N VAL A 611 -37.55 4.78 9.30
CA VAL A 611 -38.07 6.14 9.17
C VAL A 611 -36.89 7.11 9.20
N SER A 612 -36.74 7.91 8.16
CA SER A 612 -35.62 8.84 8.00
C SER A 612 -36.05 10.28 8.15
N ARG A 613 -35.26 11.09 8.83
CA ARG A 613 -35.44 12.54 9.01
C ARG A 613 -34.12 13.27 8.79
N PRO A 614 -33.97 14.09 7.72
CA PRO A 614 -32.76 14.88 7.54
C PRO A 614 -32.64 15.95 8.62
N LEU A 615 -31.45 16.19 9.12
CA LEU A 615 -31.13 17.34 9.97
C LEU A 615 -30.75 18.53 9.09
N PRO A 616 -31.20 19.76 9.46
CA PRO A 616 -30.73 20.95 8.76
C PRO A 616 -29.20 21.08 8.84
N PHE A 617 -28.57 21.59 7.77
CA PHE A 617 -27.15 21.91 7.80
C PHE A 617 -26.94 23.29 8.46
N ASP A 618 -27.07 23.34 9.80
CA ASP A 618 -26.87 24.53 10.61
C ASP A 618 -25.87 24.29 11.74
N TRP A 619 -24.61 24.10 11.32
CA TRP A 619 -23.53 23.73 12.22
C TRP A 619 -22.67 24.91 12.62
N GLN A 620 -22.41 25.03 13.94
CA GLN A 620 -21.36 25.89 14.48
C GLN A 620 -20.01 25.17 14.25
N ILE A 621 -18.97 25.90 13.88
CA ILE A 621 -17.64 25.36 13.64
C ILE A 621 -16.66 25.79 14.72
N LYS A 622 -15.83 24.85 15.18
CA LYS A 622 -14.69 25.08 16.07
C LYS A 622 -13.50 24.27 15.61
N ARG A 623 -12.39 24.94 15.33
CA ARG A 623 -11.11 24.25 15.07
C ARG A 623 -10.51 23.72 16.37
N ASN A 624 -9.89 22.54 16.28
CA ASN A 624 -9.08 21.96 17.35
C ASN A 624 -7.58 22.10 17.02
N SER A 625 -7.25 22.40 15.76
CA SER A 625 -5.89 22.61 15.25
C SER A 625 -5.78 23.95 14.54
N PRO A 626 -4.61 24.61 14.46
CA PRO A 626 -4.45 25.85 13.70
C PRO A 626 -4.76 25.65 12.22
N ASN A 627 -5.27 26.68 11.55
CA ASN A 627 -5.32 26.68 10.09
C ASN A 627 -3.94 26.96 9.49
N ALA A 628 -3.71 26.62 8.23
CA ALA A 628 -2.44 26.77 7.56
C ALA A 628 -2.58 27.48 6.22
N LEU A 629 -1.60 28.31 5.85
CA LEU A 629 -1.32 28.77 4.51
C LEU A 629 0.03 28.21 4.09
N VAL A 630 0.06 27.44 3.00
CA VAL A 630 1.30 26.92 2.40
C VAL A 630 2.01 28.07 1.67
N LEU A 631 3.22 28.42 2.12
CA LEU A 631 4.04 29.47 1.52
C LEU A 631 4.91 28.87 0.39
N GLU A 632 4.27 28.39 -0.65
CA GLU A 632 4.92 27.65 -1.73
C GLU A 632 5.66 28.55 -2.71
N PHE A 633 5.17 29.78 -2.94
CA PHE A 633 5.73 30.69 -3.94
C PHE A 633 6.51 31.82 -3.29
N ALA A 634 7.77 31.98 -3.68
CA ALA A 634 8.66 33.01 -3.16
C ALA A 634 9.37 33.80 -4.28
N ARG A 635 9.59 35.08 -4.06
CA ARG A 635 10.70 35.78 -4.73
C ARG A 635 11.98 35.44 -4.01
N PHE A 636 13.06 35.24 -4.71
CA PHE A 636 14.34 34.91 -4.10
C PHE A 636 15.46 35.83 -4.62
N LYS A 637 16.52 35.92 -3.82
CA LYS A 637 17.78 36.53 -4.22
C LYS A 637 18.95 35.78 -3.63
N ARG A 638 20.06 35.71 -4.38
CA ARG A 638 21.39 35.33 -3.87
C ARG A 638 22.06 36.55 -3.22
N GLU A 639 23.10 36.32 -2.44
CA GLU A 639 23.87 37.41 -1.86
C GLU A 639 24.41 38.40 -2.91
N SER A 640 24.81 37.91 -4.07
CA SER A 640 25.34 38.73 -5.18
C SER A 640 24.27 39.48 -5.97
N ASP A 641 22.99 39.12 -5.84
CA ASP A 641 21.93 39.71 -6.66
C ASP A 641 21.55 41.10 -6.14
N PRO A 642 21.42 42.11 -7.02
CA PRO A 642 21.08 43.48 -6.61
C PRO A 642 19.63 43.62 -6.13
N CYS A 643 18.73 42.72 -6.55
CA CYS A 643 17.33 42.73 -6.20
C CYS A 643 16.76 41.30 -6.17
N PHE A 644 15.55 41.15 -5.64
CA PHE A 644 14.80 39.88 -5.73
C PHE A 644 14.41 39.58 -7.18
N SER A 645 14.19 38.29 -7.45
CA SER A 645 13.67 37.82 -8.75
C SER A 645 12.42 38.62 -9.17
N ALA A 646 12.26 38.86 -10.47
CA ALA A 646 11.15 39.64 -11.00
C ALA A 646 9.79 38.94 -10.80
N GLN A 647 9.80 37.64 -10.73
CA GLN A 647 8.63 36.78 -10.55
C GLN A 647 8.80 35.82 -9.36
N ASP A 648 7.69 35.28 -8.88
CA ASP A 648 7.68 34.25 -7.85
C ASP A 648 8.01 32.89 -8.47
N TYR A 649 8.70 32.07 -7.70
CA TYR A 649 9.03 30.68 -8.02
C TYR A 649 8.57 29.76 -6.90
N PRO A 650 8.14 28.53 -7.18
CA PRO A 650 7.98 27.51 -6.14
C PRO A 650 9.29 27.34 -5.37
N VAL A 651 9.23 27.24 -4.05
CA VAL A 651 10.45 27.09 -3.20
C VAL A 651 11.27 25.88 -3.63
N LEU A 652 10.60 24.77 -3.97
CA LEU A 652 11.30 23.57 -4.46
C LEU A 652 11.99 23.80 -5.81
N ALA A 653 11.43 24.68 -6.65
CA ALA A 653 12.07 25.09 -7.90
C ALA A 653 13.33 25.92 -7.64
N VAL A 654 13.27 26.84 -6.69
CA VAL A 654 14.46 27.63 -6.26
C VAL A 654 15.56 26.69 -5.77
N HIS A 655 15.21 25.66 -4.97
CA HIS A 655 16.15 24.65 -4.51
C HIS A 655 16.86 23.93 -5.67
N GLU A 656 16.11 23.44 -6.65
CA GLU A 656 16.68 22.73 -7.81
C GLU A 656 17.56 23.68 -8.67
N MET A 657 17.12 24.90 -8.91
CA MET A 657 17.90 25.91 -9.65
C MET A 657 19.24 26.19 -8.99
N LEU A 658 19.25 26.42 -7.66
CA LEU A 658 20.48 26.69 -6.92
C LEU A 658 21.41 25.45 -6.88
N THR A 659 20.83 24.26 -6.83
CA THR A 659 21.57 22.98 -6.86
C THR A 659 22.24 22.78 -8.23
N ASP A 660 21.52 23.01 -9.32
CA ASP A 660 22.06 22.89 -10.67
C ASP A 660 23.16 23.93 -10.97
N GLU A 661 23.00 25.15 -10.46
CA GLU A 661 24.01 26.21 -10.52
C GLU A 661 25.22 25.92 -9.63
N LYS A 662 25.16 24.93 -8.74
CA LYS A 662 26.15 24.67 -7.70
C LYS A 662 26.41 25.89 -6.83
N TYR A 663 25.36 26.67 -6.56
CA TYR A 663 25.46 27.87 -5.77
C TYR A 663 25.79 27.54 -4.31
N THR A 664 26.71 28.29 -3.75
CA THR A 664 27.03 28.28 -2.31
C THR A 664 27.04 29.73 -1.82
N GLY A 665 26.30 30.04 -0.78
CA GLY A 665 26.20 31.38 -0.23
C GLY A 665 24.84 31.70 0.38
N LEU A 666 24.62 32.93 0.80
CA LEU A 666 23.36 33.35 1.39
C LEU A 666 22.27 33.43 0.33
N VAL A 667 21.13 32.79 0.62
CA VAL A 667 19.89 32.90 -0.17
C VAL A 667 18.79 33.48 0.71
N THR A 668 17.97 34.37 0.17
CA THR A 668 16.81 34.96 0.86
C THR A 668 15.56 34.67 0.05
N LEU A 669 14.58 34.06 0.70
CA LEU A 669 13.23 33.86 0.19
C LEU A 669 12.32 34.96 0.75
N ARG A 670 11.49 35.57 -0.10
CA ARG A 670 10.52 36.61 0.28
C ARG A 670 9.11 36.16 -0.08
N PHE A 671 8.23 36.19 0.92
CA PHE A 671 6.80 35.88 0.80
C PHE A 671 5.98 37.12 1.12
N GLU A 672 4.88 37.30 0.38
CA GLU A 672 3.90 38.35 0.63
C GLU A 672 2.60 37.71 1.11
N VAL A 673 2.10 38.14 2.28
CA VAL A 673 0.89 37.64 2.90
C VAL A 673 -0.11 38.79 3.02
N THR A 674 -1.29 38.65 2.39
CA THR A 674 -2.36 39.64 2.44
C THR A 674 -3.33 39.30 3.58
N CYS A 675 -3.64 40.30 4.43
CA CYS A 675 -4.61 40.19 5.50
C CYS A 675 -5.76 41.20 5.32
N ALA A 676 -7.00 40.74 5.37
CA ALA A 676 -8.19 41.62 5.35
C ALA A 676 -8.31 42.43 6.63
N GLU A 677 -7.85 41.88 7.76
CA GLU A 677 -7.83 42.50 9.09
C GLU A 677 -6.52 42.18 9.78
N ASN A 678 -6.27 42.73 10.98
CA ASN A 678 -5.10 42.35 11.76
C ASN A 678 -5.25 40.92 12.31
N VAL A 679 -4.21 40.11 12.23
CA VAL A 679 -4.17 38.74 12.73
C VAL A 679 -3.11 38.63 13.83
N SER A 680 -3.50 38.25 15.03
CA SER A 680 -2.63 38.31 16.22
C SER A 680 -1.95 36.99 16.57
N ASN A 681 -2.55 35.86 16.26
CA ASN A 681 -2.04 34.51 16.64
C ASN A 681 -1.54 33.79 15.40
N CYS A 682 -0.34 34.15 14.95
CA CYS A 682 0.32 33.50 13.82
C CYS A 682 1.71 33.01 14.19
N ALA A 683 2.15 31.92 13.58
CA ALA A 683 3.50 31.43 13.62
C ALA A 683 3.93 30.91 12.25
N LEU A 684 5.22 30.89 11.99
CA LEU A 684 5.83 30.10 10.92
C LEU A 684 6.11 28.70 11.44
N ALA A 685 5.69 27.69 10.72
CA ALA A 685 6.13 26.32 10.92
C ALA A 685 7.13 25.98 9.80
N LEU A 686 8.37 25.66 10.17
CA LEU A 686 9.46 25.40 9.23
C LEU A 686 10.48 24.44 9.83
N GLU A 687 11.28 23.83 8.96
CA GLU A 687 12.39 22.96 9.37
C GLU A 687 13.61 23.80 9.75
N ASP A 688 14.28 23.43 10.86
CA ASP A 688 15.52 24.04 11.34
C ASP A 688 15.44 25.59 11.45
N PRO A 689 14.47 26.15 12.18
CA PRO A 689 14.29 27.62 12.25
C PRO A 689 15.53 28.36 12.73
N GLU A 690 16.41 27.70 13.46
CA GLU A 690 17.64 28.30 14.03
C GLU A 690 18.70 28.65 12.97
N VAL A 691 18.65 28.01 11.78
CA VAL A 691 19.61 28.33 10.69
C VAL A 691 19.13 29.49 9.83
N PHE A 692 17.90 29.98 10.06
CA PHE A 692 17.34 31.09 9.34
C PHE A 692 17.47 32.41 10.09
N THR A 693 17.75 33.48 9.35
CA THR A 693 17.41 34.83 9.77
C THR A 693 16.03 35.17 9.21
N VAL A 694 15.05 35.28 10.08
CA VAL A 694 13.65 35.58 9.71
C VAL A 694 13.34 37.04 10.01
N THR A 695 12.74 37.74 9.04
CA THR A 695 12.19 39.09 9.25
C THR A 695 10.71 39.13 8.92
N CYS A 696 9.96 39.94 9.68
CA CYS A 696 8.56 40.24 9.41
C CYS A 696 8.40 41.74 9.26
N ASN A 697 7.95 42.20 8.09
CA ASN A 697 7.83 43.65 7.77
C ASN A 697 9.12 44.46 8.00
N GLY A 698 10.28 43.84 7.70
CA GLY A 698 11.59 44.45 7.87
C GLY A 698 12.18 44.38 9.29
N GLU A 699 11.42 43.86 10.26
CA GLU A 699 11.91 43.71 11.63
C GLU A 699 12.40 42.24 11.83
N LYS A 700 13.64 42.09 12.30
CA LYS A 700 14.22 40.78 12.58
C LYS A 700 13.52 40.13 13.78
N LEU A 701 13.11 38.87 13.64
CA LEU A 701 12.55 38.08 14.73
C LEU A 701 13.66 37.69 15.70
N THR A 702 13.35 37.81 16.99
CA THR A 702 14.22 37.41 18.10
C THR A 702 13.62 36.28 18.93
N SER A 703 12.41 35.82 18.59
CA SER A 703 11.74 34.71 19.24
C SER A 703 12.44 33.39 18.91
N CYS A 704 12.49 32.49 19.86
CA CYS A 704 12.94 31.12 19.64
C CYS A 704 11.75 30.28 19.22
N ALA A 705 12.00 29.21 18.50
CA ALA A 705 11.00 28.18 18.20
C ALA A 705 10.40 27.59 19.47
N SER A 706 9.11 27.28 19.45
CA SER A 706 8.39 26.73 20.60
C SER A 706 7.32 25.77 20.10
N GLY A 707 7.47 24.47 20.37
CA GLY A 707 6.56 23.45 19.88
C GLY A 707 6.69 23.16 18.40
N PHE A 708 5.74 22.42 17.85
CA PHE A 708 5.73 22.00 16.44
C PHE A 708 4.31 21.94 15.89
N PHE A 709 4.19 21.94 14.57
CA PHE A 709 2.94 21.79 13.83
C PHE A 709 2.92 20.46 13.09
N CYS A 710 1.97 19.59 13.36
CA CYS A 710 1.82 18.22 12.84
C CYS A 710 3.00 17.30 13.18
N ALA A 711 4.18 17.54 12.64
CA ALA A 711 5.39 16.74 12.84
C ALA A 711 6.46 17.56 13.59
N LYS A 712 7.33 16.87 14.36
CA LYS A 712 8.39 17.50 15.17
C LYS A 712 9.36 18.36 14.35
N GLU A 713 9.52 18.07 13.07
CA GLU A 713 10.39 18.79 12.15
C GLU A 713 9.83 20.16 11.76
N PHE A 714 8.53 20.36 11.87
CA PHE A 714 7.89 21.64 11.57
C PHE A 714 7.80 22.49 12.83
N GLU A 715 8.96 22.96 13.27
CA GLU A 715 9.05 23.78 14.49
C GLU A 715 8.36 25.13 14.30
N THR A 716 7.67 25.58 15.32
CA THR A 716 6.85 26.81 15.23
C THR A 716 7.60 28.01 15.78
N LEU A 717 7.78 29.04 14.95
CA LEU A 717 8.37 30.34 15.28
C LEU A 717 7.25 31.39 15.39
N PRO A 718 6.91 31.89 16.57
CA PRO A 718 5.88 32.91 16.75
C PRO A 718 6.17 34.18 15.97
N LEU A 719 5.15 34.71 15.29
CA LEU A 719 5.22 35.97 14.56
C LEU A 719 4.61 37.13 15.36
N PRO A 720 5.07 38.38 15.14
CA PRO A 720 4.34 39.54 15.59
C PRO A 720 3.00 39.63 14.86
N PRO A 721 2.02 40.35 15.42
CA PRO A 721 0.71 40.53 14.80
C PRO A 721 0.85 41.02 13.34
N LEU A 722 0.28 40.26 12.40
CA LEU A 722 0.22 40.67 11.00
C LEU A 722 -0.80 41.82 10.85
N LYS A 723 -0.43 42.82 10.08
CA LYS A 723 -1.25 44.02 9.89
C LYS A 723 -2.22 43.84 8.72
N LYS A 724 -3.32 44.54 8.73
CA LYS A 724 -4.20 44.67 7.57
C LYS A 724 -3.40 45.14 6.35
N GLY A 725 -3.62 44.52 5.20
CA GLY A 725 -2.89 44.74 3.96
C GLY A 725 -1.77 43.71 3.76
N ILE A 726 -0.74 44.09 3.02
CA ILE A 726 0.37 43.17 2.68
C ILE A 726 1.39 43.15 3.81
N ASN A 727 1.74 41.96 4.25
CA ASN A 727 2.85 41.68 5.15
C ASN A 727 3.95 40.94 4.40
N VAL A 728 5.21 41.29 4.67
CA VAL A 728 6.38 40.70 4.03
C VAL A 728 7.16 39.86 5.02
N LEU A 729 7.34 38.60 4.68
CA LEU A 729 8.18 37.65 5.42
C LEU A 729 9.43 37.35 4.60
N GLU A 730 10.61 37.50 5.19
CA GLU A 730 11.86 37.12 4.55
C GLU A 730 12.59 36.07 5.39
N LEU A 731 13.03 35.00 4.74
CA LEU A 731 13.76 33.88 5.31
C LEU A 731 15.12 33.80 4.62
N ALA A 732 16.18 34.09 5.32
CA ALA A 732 17.54 34.06 4.79
C ALA A 732 18.37 32.97 5.49
N ARG A 733 19.04 32.12 4.69
CA ARG A 733 19.96 31.10 5.19
C ARG A 733 21.13 30.89 4.25
N HIS A 734 22.19 30.31 4.76
CA HIS A 734 23.28 29.79 3.92
C HIS A 734 22.80 28.56 3.18
N PHE A 735 23.05 28.49 1.86
CA PHE A 735 22.75 27.37 0.98
C PHE A 735 24.03 26.72 0.49
N GLU A 736 24.01 25.39 0.49
CA GLU A 736 25.01 24.53 -0.17
C GLU A 736 24.22 23.49 -0.98
N PRO A 737 24.62 23.22 -2.24
CA PRO A 737 23.92 22.25 -3.07
C PRO A 737 24.01 20.86 -2.46
N LEU A 738 22.92 20.09 -2.62
CA LEU A 738 22.94 18.68 -2.21
C LEU A 738 23.97 17.89 -3.00
N GLU A 739 24.71 17.04 -2.31
CA GLU A 739 25.56 16.04 -2.95
C GLU A 739 24.70 15.10 -3.81
N LYS A 740 25.25 14.67 -4.95
CA LYS A 740 24.57 13.64 -5.75
C LYS A 740 24.72 12.30 -5.05
N PRO A 741 23.64 11.50 -4.95
CA PRO A 741 23.76 10.16 -4.43
C PRO A 741 24.74 9.34 -5.30
N VAL A 742 25.61 8.59 -4.64
CA VAL A 742 26.46 7.62 -5.31
C VAL A 742 25.56 6.44 -5.70
N LYS A 743 25.54 6.08 -6.98
CA LYS A 743 24.75 4.93 -7.45
C LYS A 743 25.13 3.66 -6.69
N GLY A 744 24.13 2.85 -6.37
CA GLY A 744 24.32 1.54 -5.74
C GLY A 744 23.80 1.46 -4.31
N VAL A 745 24.42 0.57 -3.56
CA VAL A 745 24.13 0.20 -2.16
C VAL A 745 23.72 1.36 -1.25
N THR A 746 24.09 2.52 -1.63
CA THR A 746 24.14 3.70 -0.78
C THR A 746 22.96 4.64 -0.96
N GLU A 747 22.12 4.48 -1.98
CA GLU A 747 20.96 5.38 -2.16
C GLU A 747 20.01 5.34 -0.97
N LEU A 748 19.80 4.16 -0.36
CA LEU A 748 18.92 3.96 0.79
C LEU A 748 19.58 4.21 2.15
N PHE A 749 20.90 4.44 2.18
CA PHE A 749 21.66 4.61 3.42
C PHE A 749 22.46 5.91 3.47
N GLN A 750 22.36 6.73 2.42
CA GLN A 750 23.15 7.97 2.37
C GLN A 750 22.43 9.11 3.03
N HIS A 751 23.16 9.74 3.93
CA HIS A 751 22.95 11.13 4.25
C HIS A 751 23.61 12.00 3.18
N LEU A 752 22.79 12.64 2.34
CA LEU A 752 23.28 13.64 1.40
C LEU A 752 23.65 14.91 2.18
N LYS A 753 24.91 15.31 2.10
CA LYS A 753 25.33 16.61 2.62
C LYS A 753 24.78 17.71 1.73
N GLY A 754 24.56 18.86 2.34
CA GLY A 754 23.99 20.03 1.66
C GLY A 754 22.72 20.52 2.36
N VAL A 755 22.03 21.43 1.72
CA VAL A 755 20.86 22.13 2.26
C VAL A 755 19.65 21.84 1.40
N GLU A 756 18.56 21.37 2.02
CA GLU A 756 17.24 21.34 1.41
C GLU A 756 16.49 22.63 1.73
N LEU A 757 15.97 23.30 0.70
CA LEU A 757 15.00 24.37 0.87
C LEU A 757 13.62 23.76 0.78
N GLU A 758 12.88 23.85 1.87
CA GLU A 758 11.55 23.28 2.00
C GLU A 758 10.50 24.38 2.14
N VAL A 759 9.25 24.04 1.81
CA VAL A 759 8.12 24.95 1.88
C VAL A 759 7.74 25.22 3.33
N PRO A 760 7.75 26.48 3.81
CA PRO A 760 7.27 26.80 5.15
C PRO A 760 5.74 26.97 5.16
N PHE A 761 5.17 26.87 6.36
CA PHE A 761 3.73 27.05 6.58
C PHE A 761 3.50 28.26 7.49
N LEU A 762 2.56 29.13 7.11
CA LEU A 762 2.02 30.12 8.03
C LEU A 762 0.80 29.50 8.72
N ILE A 763 0.84 29.38 10.02
CA ILE A 763 -0.23 28.79 10.83
C ILE A 763 -0.84 29.81 11.78
N GLY A 764 -2.12 29.64 12.11
CA GLY A 764 -2.77 30.54 13.05
C GLY A 764 -4.30 30.51 13.08
N ASP A 765 -4.87 31.56 13.68
CA ASP A 765 -6.31 31.75 13.86
C ASP A 765 -6.88 32.65 12.75
N PHE A 766 -7.05 32.06 11.57
CA PHE A 766 -7.59 32.71 10.38
C PHE A 766 -8.30 31.71 9.47
N ALA A 767 -9.14 32.21 8.57
CA ALA A 767 -9.59 31.50 7.39
C ALA A 767 -8.88 32.08 6.14
N LEU A 768 -8.94 31.35 5.03
CA LEU A 768 -8.35 31.74 3.75
C LEU A 768 -9.44 32.00 2.72
N GLU A 769 -9.42 33.17 2.12
CA GLU A 769 -10.27 33.51 0.98
C GLU A 769 -9.41 33.50 -0.30
N SER A 770 -9.80 32.67 -1.28
CA SER A 770 -9.16 32.63 -2.58
C SER A 770 -9.53 33.88 -3.37
N LEU A 771 -8.58 34.49 -4.07
CA LEU A 771 -8.82 35.69 -4.91
C LEU A 771 -9.85 35.44 -6.02
N ARG A 772 -10.01 34.19 -6.46
CA ARG A 772 -11.01 33.78 -7.44
C ARG A 772 -11.90 32.70 -6.85
N GLU A 773 -13.16 32.65 -7.30
CA GLU A 773 -14.10 31.61 -6.89
C GLU A 773 -13.53 30.21 -7.12
N PRO A 774 -13.54 29.35 -6.10
CA PRO A 774 -13.13 27.96 -6.23
C PRO A 774 -14.00 27.22 -7.26
N THR A 775 -13.40 26.29 -7.98
CA THR A 775 -14.12 25.45 -8.95
C THR A 775 -13.88 23.98 -8.65
N ARG A 776 -14.86 23.13 -8.93
CA ARG A 776 -14.70 21.67 -8.80
C ARG A 776 -14.24 21.09 -10.14
N CYS A 777 -13.22 20.25 -10.09
CA CYS A 777 -12.65 19.61 -11.27
C CYS A 777 -12.16 18.20 -10.88
N GLN A 778 -12.66 17.17 -11.55
CA GLN A 778 -12.19 15.79 -11.40
C GLN A 778 -11.96 15.33 -9.94
N GLY A 779 -12.96 15.56 -9.08
CA GLY A 779 -12.92 15.15 -7.69
C GLY A 779 -12.12 16.05 -6.74
N VAL A 780 -11.53 17.15 -7.22
CA VAL A 780 -10.80 18.13 -6.40
C VAL A 780 -11.44 19.52 -6.46
N VAL A 781 -11.08 20.33 -5.49
CA VAL A 781 -11.37 21.77 -5.44
C VAL A 781 -10.15 22.50 -6.02
N ARG A 782 -10.35 23.16 -7.14
CA ARG A 782 -9.34 24.01 -7.77
C ARG A 782 -9.41 25.41 -7.19
N LEU A 783 -8.29 25.88 -6.63
CA LEU A 783 -8.13 27.18 -5.98
C LEU A 783 -7.06 28.01 -6.69
N ASN A 784 -7.24 29.31 -6.72
CA ASN A 784 -6.17 30.21 -7.17
C ASN A 784 -5.01 30.17 -6.16
N ARG A 785 -3.79 30.47 -6.60
CA ARG A 785 -2.62 30.49 -5.72
C ARG A 785 -2.56 31.66 -4.72
N GLU A 786 -3.38 32.69 -4.93
CA GLU A 786 -3.41 33.90 -4.14
C GLU A 786 -4.53 33.84 -3.12
N PHE A 787 -4.18 34.04 -1.85
CA PHE A 787 -5.10 33.99 -0.73
C PHE A 787 -5.02 35.27 0.12
N THR A 788 -6.17 35.62 0.71
CA THR A 788 -6.24 36.65 1.73
C THR A 788 -6.63 36.00 3.06
N LEU A 789 -5.89 36.30 4.13
CA LEU A 789 -6.27 35.92 5.49
C LEU A 789 -7.49 36.74 5.92
N VAL A 790 -8.56 36.04 6.30
CA VAL A 790 -9.82 36.61 6.74
C VAL A 790 -10.24 36.03 8.10
N PRO A 791 -11.12 36.72 8.85
CA PRO A 791 -11.71 36.12 10.06
C PRO A 791 -12.48 34.86 9.75
N GLU A 792 -12.49 33.92 10.69
CA GLU A 792 -13.25 32.69 10.57
C GLU A 792 -14.75 32.95 10.63
N LYS A 793 -15.53 32.16 9.90
CA LYS A 793 -16.99 32.16 9.99
C LYS A 793 -17.44 31.31 11.19
N GLU A 794 -18.48 31.75 11.89
CA GLU A 794 -19.06 30.96 13.00
C GLU A 794 -19.81 29.71 12.51
N LYS A 795 -20.33 29.72 11.28
CA LYS A 795 -21.11 28.64 10.70
C LYS A 795 -20.31 27.90 9.62
N ALA A 796 -20.34 26.59 9.71
CA ALA A 796 -19.73 25.69 8.74
C ALA A 796 -20.50 25.68 7.41
N GLN A 797 -19.78 25.37 6.35
CA GLN A 797 -20.30 25.00 5.04
C GLN A 797 -20.05 23.50 4.78
N GLU A 798 -20.81 22.90 3.87
CA GLU A 798 -20.69 21.48 3.53
C GLU A 798 -19.30 21.08 3.02
N GLU A 799 -18.65 22.00 2.32
CA GLU A 799 -17.31 21.81 1.77
C GLU A 799 -16.36 22.88 2.36
N LEU A 800 -15.48 22.41 3.25
CA LEU A 800 -14.65 23.28 4.07
C LEU A 800 -13.37 23.75 3.35
N THR A 801 -12.87 22.99 2.36
CA THR A 801 -11.66 23.33 1.60
C THR A 801 -11.84 24.66 0.88
N ALA A 802 -12.97 24.87 0.19
CA ALA A 802 -13.32 26.13 -0.44
C ALA A 802 -13.79 27.20 0.57
N ALA A 803 -14.26 26.76 1.74
CA ALA A 803 -14.87 27.64 2.74
C ALA A 803 -13.89 28.26 3.76
N GLY A 804 -12.58 28.19 3.46
CA GLY A 804 -11.56 28.84 4.29
C GLY A 804 -10.46 27.92 4.80
N TYR A 805 -10.50 26.63 4.47
CA TYR A 805 -9.57 25.61 5.01
C TYR A 805 -8.84 24.81 3.93
N PRO A 806 -8.27 25.46 2.88
CA PRO A 806 -7.69 24.74 1.73
C PRO A 806 -6.47 23.90 2.05
N PHE A 807 -5.71 24.24 3.10
CA PHE A 807 -4.48 23.55 3.50
C PHE A 807 -4.59 22.94 4.91
N PHE A 808 -5.81 22.73 5.36
CA PHE A 808 -6.03 22.26 6.73
C PHE A 808 -5.54 20.83 6.96
N ALA A 809 -4.67 20.68 7.95
CA ALA A 809 -4.20 19.39 8.44
C ALA A 809 -4.41 19.34 9.96
N GLY A 810 -5.51 18.72 10.38
CA GLY A 810 -5.91 18.68 11.78
C GLY A 810 -7.31 18.16 11.98
N SER A 811 -7.89 18.48 13.12
CA SER A 811 -9.30 18.18 13.41
C SER A 811 -10.09 19.44 13.69
N LEU A 812 -11.38 19.38 13.38
CA LEU A 812 -12.36 20.40 13.72
C LEU A 812 -13.68 19.78 14.16
N THR A 813 -14.38 20.45 15.05
CA THR A 813 -15.65 20.00 15.61
C THR A 813 -16.79 20.85 15.07
N LEU A 814 -17.79 20.21 14.50
CA LEU A 814 -19.07 20.81 14.14
C LEU A 814 -20.10 20.48 15.21
N SER A 815 -20.89 21.46 15.64
CA SER A 815 -21.92 21.25 16.66
C SER A 815 -23.25 21.87 16.25
N GLN A 816 -24.33 21.16 16.56
CA GLN A 816 -25.71 21.67 16.44
C GLN A 816 -26.63 21.06 17.50
N THR A 817 -27.82 21.61 17.64
CA THR A 817 -28.86 21.06 18.50
C THR A 817 -30.07 20.65 17.70
N PHE A 818 -30.74 19.58 18.12
CA PHE A 818 -31.98 19.11 17.51
C PHE A 818 -32.96 18.60 18.55
N GLU A 819 -34.24 18.62 18.22
CA GLU A 819 -35.29 18.10 19.08
C GLU A 819 -35.66 16.66 18.71
N TRP A 820 -35.85 15.82 19.74
CA TRP A 820 -36.38 14.46 19.61
C TRP A 820 -37.70 14.34 20.33
N ASP A 821 -38.81 14.12 19.62
CA ASP A 821 -40.16 14.34 20.11
C ASP A 821 -40.76 13.15 20.86
N THR A 822 -40.12 11.96 20.78
CA THR A 822 -40.67 10.72 21.31
C THR A 822 -39.84 10.18 22.48
N GLU A 823 -40.49 9.41 23.38
CA GLU A 823 -39.81 8.66 24.46
C GLU A 823 -39.02 7.45 23.87
N ASN A 824 -39.44 6.94 22.74
CA ASN A 824 -38.75 5.82 22.09
C ASN A 824 -37.46 6.31 21.44
N THR A 825 -36.34 5.90 22.01
CA THR A 825 -34.97 6.18 21.54
C THR A 825 -34.26 4.92 21.00
N ASP A 826 -34.97 3.80 20.92
CA ASP A 826 -34.41 2.53 20.51
C ASP A 826 -34.15 2.52 18.99
N HIS A 827 -33.04 1.88 18.62
CA HIS A 827 -32.63 1.68 17.22
C HIS A 827 -32.52 2.96 16.38
N VAL A 828 -32.10 4.06 17.00
CA VAL A 828 -31.86 5.33 16.32
C VAL A 828 -30.38 5.42 15.94
N SER A 829 -30.12 5.86 14.71
CA SER A 829 -28.76 6.09 14.20
C SER A 829 -28.67 7.38 13.39
N LEU A 830 -27.45 7.89 13.26
CA LEU A 830 -27.11 8.93 12.28
C LEU A 830 -26.51 8.27 11.05
N ARG A 831 -26.89 8.74 9.86
CA ARG A 831 -26.23 8.43 8.61
C ARG A 831 -25.70 9.72 7.99
N PHE A 832 -24.41 9.69 7.61
CA PHE A 832 -23.74 10.83 6.97
C PHE A 832 -23.73 10.66 5.45
N GLU A 833 -23.93 11.77 4.73
CA GLU A 833 -23.95 11.79 3.27
C GLU A 833 -22.70 12.49 2.72
N HIS A 834 -22.13 11.93 1.63
CA HIS A 834 -20.95 12.44 0.94
C HIS A 834 -19.80 12.80 1.88
N LEU A 835 -19.36 11.81 2.65
CA LEU A 835 -18.31 11.97 3.66
C LEU A 835 -16.94 12.09 3.01
N ASN A 836 -16.34 13.28 3.08
CA ASN A 836 -14.99 13.62 2.60
C ASN A 836 -14.08 13.94 3.79
N THR A 837 -13.74 12.95 4.57
CA THR A 837 -12.81 13.05 5.69
C THR A 837 -12.15 11.69 5.92
N ALA A 838 -11.00 11.66 6.56
CA ALA A 838 -10.32 10.38 6.86
C ALA A 838 -11.12 9.54 7.88
N ALA A 839 -11.70 10.21 8.85
CA ALA A 839 -12.62 9.65 9.86
C ALA A 839 -13.44 10.76 10.50
N LEU A 840 -14.55 10.41 11.16
CA LEU A 840 -15.25 11.32 12.06
C LEU A 840 -15.64 10.62 13.36
N GLU A 841 -15.60 11.37 14.48
CA GLU A 841 -16.13 10.95 15.77
C GLU A 841 -17.48 11.63 16.03
N VAL A 842 -18.45 10.83 16.45
CA VAL A 842 -19.78 11.33 16.81
C VAL A 842 -19.89 11.39 18.33
N ARG A 843 -20.34 12.52 18.84
CA ARG A 843 -20.62 12.75 20.26
C ARG A 843 -22.02 13.30 20.44
N LEU A 844 -22.80 12.68 21.32
CA LEU A 844 -24.17 13.11 21.63
C LEU A 844 -24.30 13.42 23.11
N ASN A 845 -24.79 14.60 23.44
CA ASN A 845 -24.98 15.06 24.83
C ASN A 845 -23.70 14.91 25.69
N GLY A 846 -22.51 15.07 25.05
CA GLY A 846 -21.20 14.95 25.71
C GLY A 846 -20.64 13.55 25.77
N HIS A 847 -21.35 12.52 25.29
CA HIS A 847 -20.91 11.12 25.26
C HIS A 847 -20.47 10.71 23.86
N VAL A 848 -19.35 9.99 23.74
CA VAL A 848 -18.87 9.40 22.47
C VAL A 848 -19.80 8.26 22.07
N GLU A 849 -20.39 8.36 20.89
CA GLU A 849 -21.24 7.32 20.30
C GLU A 849 -20.44 6.35 19.44
N GLY A 850 -19.45 6.85 18.70
CA GLY A 850 -18.57 6.03 17.88
C GLY A 850 -17.77 6.82 16.86
N THR A 851 -16.91 6.09 16.13
CA THR A 851 -16.13 6.58 14.99
C THR A 851 -16.72 6.06 13.69
N VAL A 852 -16.90 6.94 12.72
CA VAL A 852 -17.46 6.61 11.40
C VAL A 852 -16.40 6.84 10.33
N TYR A 853 -16.13 5.80 9.54
CA TYR A 853 -15.20 5.87 8.41
C TYR A 853 -15.56 4.90 7.27
N MET A 854 -16.50 3.96 7.50
CA MET A 854 -16.95 2.98 6.48
C MET A 854 -18.41 3.19 6.09
N PRO A 855 -18.78 2.94 4.81
CA PRO A 855 -20.18 2.84 4.43
C PRO A 855 -20.94 1.77 5.24
N PRO A 856 -22.21 2.01 5.54
CA PRO A 856 -23.08 3.10 5.07
C PRO A 856 -22.94 4.40 5.88
N TYR A 857 -21.80 4.68 6.50
CA TYR A 857 -21.49 5.87 7.32
C TYR A 857 -22.52 6.11 8.43
N ARG A 858 -22.88 5.07 9.14
CA ARG A 858 -23.86 5.08 10.23
C ARG A 858 -23.21 5.07 11.60
N CYS A 859 -23.82 5.75 12.54
CA CYS A 859 -23.48 5.72 13.96
C CYS A 859 -24.73 5.54 14.79
N ALA A 860 -24.83 4.48 15.60
CA ALA A 860 -25.92 4.25 16.52
C ALA A 860 -25.89 5.28 17.66
N LEU A 861 -27.04 5.82 18.05
CA LEU A 861 -27.17 6.78 19.13
C LEU A 861 -27.66 6.09 20.40
N ARG A 862 -26.80 6.00 21.40
CA ARG A 862 -27.11 5.36 22.69
C ARG A 862 -27.54 6.35 23.78
N HIS A 863 -27.14 7.62 23.64
CA HIS A 863 -27.41 8.68 24.62
C HIS A 863 -28.44 9.69 24.10
N LEU A 864 -29.29 9.26 23.15
CA LEU A 864 -30.43 10.06 22.69
C LEU A 864 -31.48 10.19 23.79
N LYS A 865 -32.05 11.38 23.95
CA LYS A 865 -33.10 11.64 24.92
C LYS A 865 -34.23 12.41 24.28
N LYS A 866 -35.44 12.33 24.86
CA LYS A 866 -36.56 13.19 24.47
C LYS A 866 -36.25 14.66 24.76
N GLY A 867 -36.65 15.54 23.87
CA GLY A 867 -36.39 16.97 23.93
C GLY A 867 -35.09 17.35 23.25
N LYS A 868 -34.44 18.38 23.74
CA LYS A 868 -33.23 18.96 23.15
C LYS A 868 -32.01 18.05 23.32
N ASN A 869 -31.35 17.76 22.20
CA ASN A 869 -30.08 17.04 22.14
C ASN A 869 -29.00 17.92 21.51
N THR A 870 -27.78 17.79 22.01
CA THR A 870 -26.59 18.43 21.45
C THR A 870 -25.75 17.39 20.72
N LEU A 871 -25.55 17.59 19.42
CA LEU A 871 -24.75 16.73 18.54
C LEU A 871 -23.47 17.45 18.19
N GLU A 872 -22.36 16.77 18.43
CA GLU A 872 -21.03 17.20 18.03
C GLU A 872 -20.41 16.15 17.10
N VAL A 873 -19.77 16.59 16.03
CA VAL A 873 -19.09 15.74 15.06
C VAL A 873 -17.68 16.30 14.87
N THR A 874 -16.67 15.52 15.23
CA THR A 874 -15.28 15.89 15.02
C THR A 874 -14.77 15.23 13.73
N LEU A 875 -14.36 16.04 12.77
CA LEU A 875 -13.79 15.63 11.50
C LEU A 875 -12.26 15.61 11.59
N PHE A 876 -11.65 14.57 11.06
CA PHE A 876 -10.19 14.40 10.98
C PHE A 876 -9.77 14.44 9.51
N SER A 877 -8.95 15.42 9.14
CA SER A 877 -8.39 15.51 7.79
C SER A 877 -7.21 14.54 7.60
N SER A 878 -6.52 14.66 6.48
CA SER A 878 -5.22 14.03 6.20
C SER A 878 -4.16 15.10 5.95
N LEU A 879 -2.91 14.67 5.77
CA LEU A 879 -1.81 15.58 5.38
C LEU A 879 -1.88 16.03 3.92
N ARG A 880 -2.79 15.48 3.09
CA ARG A 880 -2.83 15.69 1.65
C ARG A 880 -2.89 17.16 1.24
N ASN A 881 -3.77 17.92 1.87
CA ASN A 881 -3.95 19.33 1.54
C ASN A 881 -2.81 20.23 2.05
N LEU A 882 -2.02 19.76 3.00
CA LEU A 882 -0.85 20.46 3.52
C LEU A 882 0.42 20.14 2.73
N LEU A 883 0.69 18.86 2.48
CA LEU A 883 1.94 18.38 1.89
C LEU A 883 1.88 18.19 0.37
N GLY A 884 0.69 18.13 -0.21
CA GLY A 884 0.51 17.93 -1.65
C GLY A 884 0.51 16.44 -2.04
N PRO A 885 0.72 16.17 -3.33
CA PRO A 885 1.03 17.10 -4.45
C PRO A 885 -0.20 17.91 -4.89
N SER A 886 -0.05 19.23 -5.02
CA SER A 886 -1.20 20.15 -5.17
C SER A 886 -1.37 20.75 -6.56
N HIS A 887 -0.57 20.40 -7.55
CA HIS A 887 -0.48 21.14 -8.81
C HIS A 887 -0.75 20.32 -10.08
N ARG A 888 -1.42 19.19 -9.98
CA ARG A 888 -1.75 18.38 -11.16
C ARG A 888 -3.05 18.84 -11.81
N PRO A 889 -3.02 19.31 -13.09
CA PRO A 889 -4.22 19.76 -13.79
C PRO A 889 -5.31 18.69 -13.92
N GLY A 890 -4.94 17.43 -13.95
CA GLY A 890 -5.85 16.29 -14.08
C GLY A 890 -6.55 15.84 -12.79
N GLY A 891 -6.38 16.59 -11.67
CA GLY A 891 -7.02 16.27 -10.40
C GLY A 891 -6.13 15.48 -9.45
N GLU A 892 -6.73 14.67 -8.57
CA GLU A 892 -6.01 13.91 -7.55
C GLU A 892 -5.14 12.80 -8.17
N TYR A 893 -4.06 12.48 -7.46
CA TYR A 893 -3.14 11.40 -7.85
C TYR A 893 -3.59 10.07 -7.27
N GLY A 894 -3.70 9.04 -8.12
CA GLY A 894 -3.84 7.68 -7.67
C GLY A 894 -2.52 7.16 -7.09
N ARG A 895 -1.43 7.34 -7.84
CA ARG A 895 -0.08 6.93 -7.44
C ARG A 895 0.85 8.13 -7.29
N CYS A 896 1.47 8.24 -6.12
CA CYS A 896 2.45 9.25 -5.79
C CYS A 896 3.85 8.64 -5.76
N PHE A 897 4.47 8.50 -6.92
CA PHE A 897 5.87 8.12 -7.00
C PHE A 897 6.76 9.34 -6.69
N GLY A 898 7.51 9.25 -5.62
CA GLY A 898 8.54 10.20 -5.28
C GLY A 898 9.75 9.43 -4.80
N GLY A 899 10.77 9.31 -5.63
CA GLY A 899 12.06 8.78 -5.20
C GLY A 899 12.91 9.91 -4.60
N TYR A 900 13.63 9.60 -3.54
CA TYR A 900 14.68 10.48 -3.04
C TYR A 900 15.76 10.61 -4.13
N GLY A 901 16.22 11.83 -4.38
CA GLY A 901 17.27 12.10 -5.39
C GLY A 901 16.78 12.26 -6.83
N LYS A 902 15.48 12.07 -7.13
CA LYS A 902 14.90 12.47 -8.41
C LYS A 902 13.91 13.61 -8.17
N PRO A 903 13.97 14.69 -8.99
CA PRO A 903 12.94 15.74 -8.92
C PRO A 903 11.57 15.09 -9.03
N ASN A 904 10.70 15.34 -8.06
CA ASN A 904 9.38 14.76 -8.09
C ASN A 904 8.49 15.61 -8.97
N LYS A 905 8.20 15.14 -10.18
CA LYS A 905 7.34 15.79 -11.17
C LYS A 905 5.99 16.23 -10.60
N ASN A 906 5.50 15.53 -9.58
CA ASN A 906 4.21 15.82 -8.98
C ASN A 906 4.22 17.05 -8.09
N TRP A 907 5.37 17.41 -7.52
CA TRP A 907 5.50 18.59 -6.64
C TRP A 907 6.18 19.77 -7.32
N ILE A 908 7.23 19.53 -8.09
CA ILE A 908 8.10 20.59 -8.61
C ILE A 908 7.61 21.14 -9.95
N GLY A 909 6.83 20.36 -10.69
CA GLY A 909 6.37 20.74 -12.03
C GLY A 909 7.07 19.98 -13.15
N ALA A 910 7.05 20.53 -14.35
CA ALA A 910 7.66 19.93 -15.52
C ALA A 910 9.18 19.86 -15.39
N VAL A 911 9.72 18.68 -15.61
CA VAL A 911 11.16 18.43 -15.68
C VAL A 911 11.49 17.83 -17.04
N ASP A 912 12.71 18.04 -17.51
CA ASP A 912 13.20 17.44 -18.74
C ASP A 912 13.43 15.92 -18.62
N GLU A 913 13.85 15.27 -19.71
CA GLU A 913 14.12 13.84 -19.76
C GLU A 913 15.21 13.39 -18.75
N THR A 914 16.05 14.31 -18.30
CA THR A 914 17.12 14.04 -17.33
C THR A 914 16.64 14.24 -15.88
N GLY A 915 15.39 14.67 -15.67
CA GLY A 915 14.85 14.98 -14.36
C GLY A 915 15.19 16.38 -13.85
N ARG A 916 15.71 17.27 -14.71
CA ARG A 916 15.99 18.67 -14.36
C ARG A 916 14.75 19.52 -14.53
N MET A 917 14.56 20.51 -13.66
CA MET A 917 13.58 21.56 -13.91
C MET A 917 14.00 22.40 -15.12
N TYR A 918 13.00 22.73 -15.94
CA TYR A 918 13.24 23.70 -17.02
C TYR A 918 13.67 25.05 -16.43
N PRO A 919 14.65 25.70 -17.03
CA PRO A 919 15.09 27.04 -16.58
C PRO A 919 13.95 28.07 -16.56
N ASP A 920 13.02 27.94 -17.48
CA ASP A 920 11.76 28.68 -17.52
C ASP A 920 10.58 27.73 -17.31
N TRP A 921 10.34 27.36 -16.07
CA TRP A 921 9.24 26.48 -15.68
C TRP A 921 7.87 27.03 -16.09
N GLN A 922 7.74 28.35 -16.36
CA GLN A 922 6.49 28.97 -16.80
C GLN A 922 6.12 28.59 -18.24
N GLU A 923 7.07 28.38 -19.12
CA GLU A 923 6.80 27.96 -20.50
C GLU A 923 6.25 26.55 -20.60
N HIS A 924 6.55 25.70 -19.63
CA HIS A 924 6.19 24.28 -19.62
C HIS A 924 4.92 23.93 -18.83
N ARG A 925 4.21 24.94 -18.28
CA ARG A 925 3.01 24.75 -17.44
C ARG A 925 1.78 24.25 -18.16
N THR A 926 1.70 24.40 -19.47
CA THR A 926 0.43 24.31 -20.20
C THR A 926 0.36 23.20 -21.22
N SER A 927 1.43 22.45 -21.43
CA SER A 927 1.54 21.62 -22.64
C SER A 927 1.06 20.19 -22.52
N ASP A 928 0.79 19.67 -21.30
CA ASP A 928 0.40 18.28 -21.13
C ASP A 928 -0.58 18.08 -19.96
N THR A 929 -1.49 17.11 -20.08
CA THR A 929 -2.40 16.69 -19.01
C THR A 929 -1.69 16.15 -17.77
N THR A 930 -0.43 15.77 -17.87
CA THR A 930 0.46 15.40 -16.77
C THR A 930 1.27 16.56 -16.22
N ALA A 931 1.22 17.73 -16.89
CA ALA A 931 1.99 18.89 -16.52
C ALA A 931 1.45 19.57 -15.25
N TRP A 932 2.26 20.40 -14.70
CA TRP A 932 2.02 21.22 -13.53
C TRP A 932 1.12 22.43 -13.84
N CYS A 933 0.32 22.91 -12.87
CA CYS A 933 -0.41 24.18 -12.96
C CYS A 933 -0.22 25.01 -11.70
N GLU A 934 -0.34 26.35 -11.82
CA GLU A 934 -0.21 27.26 -10.67
C GLU A 934 -1.35 27.16 -9.64
N SER A 935 -2.51 26.68 -10.05
CA SER A 935 -3.65 26.49 -9.16
C SER A 935 -3.38 25.35 -8.19
N PHE A 936 -3.86 25.49 -6.96
CA PHE A 936 -3.89 24.40 -6.01
C PHE A 936 -5.07 23.47 -6.32
N MET A 937 -4.81 22.20 -6.43
CA MET A 937 -5.75 21.09 -6.60
C MET A 937 -5.89 20.36 -5.29
N GLN A 938 -6.83 20.79 -4.44
CA GLN A 938 -7.01 20.28 -3.08
C GLN A 938 -8.16 19.30 -3.00
N VAL A 939 -8.02 18.28 -2.14
CA VAL A 939 -9.10 17.33 -1.93
C VAL A 939 -10.22 17.95 -1.09
N PRO A 940 -11.49 17.61 -1.35
CA PRO A 940 -12.61 18.08 -0.55
C PRO A 940 -12.49 17.63 0.91
N PHE A 941 -12.97 18.47 1.83
CA PHE A 941 -13.05 18.16 3.25
C PHE A 941 -14.39 18.60 3.83
N GLY A 942 -15.11 17.67 4.47
CA GLY A 942 -16.45 17.91 5.04
C GLY A 942 -17.43 16.78 4.78
N PHE A 943 -18.72 17.09 4.83
CA PHE A 943 -19.85 16.20 4.46
C PHE A 943 -21.06 17.05 4.05
N SER A 944 -22.00 16.47 3.27
CA SER A 944 -23.12 17.26 2.74
C SER A 944 -24.40 17.17 3.55
N GLY A 945 -24.58 16.15 4.35
CA GLY A 945 -25.83 15.98 5.11
C GLY A 945 -25.75 14.94 6.21
N VAL A 946 -26.69 15.04 7.14
CA VAL A 946 -26.88 14.06 8.22
C VAL A 946 -28.37 13.70 8.31
N ILE A 947 -28.64 12.42 8.34
CA ILE A 947 -30.00 11.87 8.42
C ILE A 947 -30.12 11.08 9.73
N LEU A 948 -31.13 11.42 10.52
CA LEU A 948 -31.57 10.58 11.61
C LEU A 948 -32.43 9.44 11.06
N GLU A 949 -32.10 8.22 11.39
CA GLU A 949 -32.81 7.01 10.97
C GLU A 949 -33.25 6.23 12.19
N GLN A 950 -34.53 5.82 12.23
CA GLN A 950 -35.07 4.94 13.27
C GLN A 950 -35.67 3.69 12.64
N ASP A 951 -35.18 2.55 13.05
CA ASP A 951 -35.72 1.25 12.63
C ASP A 951 -36.87 0.87 13.57
N LYS A 952 -38.11 0.83 13.06
CA LYS A 952 -39.32 0.45 13.79
C LYS A 952 -39.65 -1.00 13.47
N GLU A 953 -39.99 -1.78 14.50
CA GLU A 953 -40.58 -3.10 14.31
C GLU A 953 -41.99 -2.93 13.75
N GLU A 954 -42.39 -3.71 12.75
CA GLU A 954 -43.75 -3.74 12.21
C GLU A 954 -44.78 -4.31 13.23
#